data_490beb2585f6d73fef01af53df9b880e
#
_entry.id   490beb2585f6d73fef01af53df9b880e
#
_cell.length_a   1.000
_cell.length_b   1.000
_cell.length_c   1.000
_cell.angle_alpha   90.00
_cell.angle_beta   90.00
_cell.angle_gamma   90.00
#
_symmetry.space_group_name_H-M   'P 1'
#
loop_
_entity.id
_entity.type
_entity.pdbx_description
1 polymer ?
#
loop_
_entity_poly.entity_id
_entity_poly.type
_entity_poly.pdbx_seq_one_letter_code
_entity_poly.pdbx_strand_id
1 'polypeptide(L)'
;MSWWATIPTLAATLVVFFVPGLLILAAAGVRRLNLVALAAPVSTSVAACLAIVLPYAGLPFNPVSYFVFSVLAAAGTLLARFLLMRRSASNKSRTASRGALGGNGRLLDSDYPRWIALLAVPVAVIFPAIIIAGRYIAAFGSPENFSQTFDNVYHLNAIRHIAETQNGSTLTLGNLTDASQALYPAAMHDSMALVLMLGAPSVMAVVNVGTIVTGALVWPLACIFLISRIIGYRPIPLLCAGVLCAGFSGFPYLMVAFGVLYPNHAAIALLPVVLGLLIEAVGMSRARPLSVWPAAIALVATLPGLGLSHPSTAVALLGFGGPVVVARLIRSWLGARAGTESRRAAYLWLVFTAGYIVVVVLAWILVRPSLAFAPWTPFQSNARAIGEILGSAPMGATTAWILLLLTVIGLYVVARQLRTYWWVAAMYGVGGLLYMVVSSWSLGAFRTFLTGVWYNDSFRLAALLPVVTLPVIVLGAEWLAWRVRALYVLLGSQHSATAAHRRPSVVGRAARLLPQNLQNVVPVALILLLGFGTQGGTLAGVQDRMREVFATTEGSPLLTEDEIALLERVDDYVPETDVVVANPRTGASLVYAFSSSETIAPHIFGERTPEEQTLLDHWGEAAYNTSVCSAVNELNAYWALDFGNQEIVPGEEPFIGLRDLVDESAPGVELVAEEGDARLFRMTACS
;
A
#
# COMPACT_ATOMS: atom_id res chain seq x y z
N MET A 1 4.31 24.48 6.84
CA MET A 1 4.92 23.75 8.00
C MET A 1 6.24 23.09 7.60
N SER A 2 7.23 22.90 8.53
CA SER A 2 8.45 22.13 8.25
C SER A 2 8.25 20.65 8.53
N TRP A 3 9.02 19.78 7.85
CA TRP A 3 8.99 18.32 8.11
C TRP A 3 9.35 17.94 9.56
N TRP A 4 10.15 18.76 10.25
CA TRP A 4 10.45 18.53 11.67
C TRP A 4 9.21 18.71 12.57
N ALA A 5 8.28 19.58 12.20
CA ALA A 5 7.05 19.77 12.93
C ALA A 5 6.08 18.57 12.81
N THR A 6 6.30 17.66 11.85
CA THR A 6 5.48 16.44 11.70
C THR A 6 5.94 15.27 12.58
N ILE A 7 6.99 15.43 13.41
CA ILE A 7 7.45 14.35 14.30
C ILE A 7 6.32 13.82 15.21
N PRO A 8 5.47 14.63 15.83
CA PRO A 8 4.32 14.12 16.60
C PRO A 8 3.36 13.29 15.73
N THR A 9 3.05 13.75 14.51
CA THR A 9 2.22 13.02 13.53
C THR A 9 2.85 11.69 13.13
N LEU A 10 4.18 11.66 12.92
CA LEU A 10 4.92 10.43 12.66
C LEU A 10 4.82 9.45 13.84
N ALA A 11 4.96 9.95 15.06
CA ALA A 11 4.83 9.13 16.27
C ALA A 11 3.41 8.56 16.39
N ALA A 12 2.37 9.38 16.20
CA ALA A 12 0.98 8.95 16.18
C ALA A 12 0.72 7.89 15.09
N THR A 13 1.25 8.10 13.88
CA THR A 13 1.14 7.14 12.77
C THR A 13 1.79 5.81 13.13
N LEU A 14 2.99 5.81 13.70
CA LEU A 14 3.66 4.58 14.15
C LEU A 14 2.88 3.87 15.25
N VAL A 15 2.28 4.62 16.18
CA VAL A 15 1.43 4.06 17.24
C VAL A 15 0.18 3.41 16.65
N VAL A 16 -0.56 4.09 15.79
CA VAL A 16 -1.77 3.56 15.16
C VAL A 16 -1.44 2.33 14.29
N PHE A 17 -0.40 2.40 13.47
CA PHE A 17 -0.08 1.34 12.51
C PHE A 17 0.55 0.11 13.13
N PHE A 18 1.23 0.22 14.28
CA PHE A 18 2.00 -0.91 14.80
C PHE A 18 1.55 -1.38 16.19
N VAL A 19 1.18 -0.48 17.11
CA VAL A 19 1.00 -0.87 18.52
C VAL A 19 -0.10 -1.92 18.72
N PRO A 20 -1.33 -1.79 18.18
CA PRO A 20 -2.36 -2.81 18.36
C PRO A 20 -1.94 -4.20 17.87
N GLY A 21 -1.36 -4.26 16.66
CA GLY A 21 -0.84 -5.50 16.11
C GLY A 21 0.29 -6.10 16.94
N LEU A 22 1.24 -5.27 17.42
CA LEU A 22 2.31 -5.72 18.32
C LEU A 22 1.77 -6.33 19.61
N LEU A 23 0.76 -5.71 20.24
CA LEU A 23 0.13 -6.21 21.48
C LEU A 23 -0.54 -7.56 21.25
N ILE A 24 -1.39 -7.68 20.23
CA ILE A 24 -2.12 -8.91 19.91
C ILE A 24 -1.15 -10.05 19.53
N LEU A 25 -0.17 -9.76 18.67
CA LEU A 25 0.81 -10.75 18.21
C LEU A 25 1.77 -11.18 19.32
N ALA A 26 2.19 -10.26 20.20
CA ALA A 26 3.01 -10.58 21.37
C ALA A 26 2.23 -11.47 22.36
N ALA A 27 0.95 -11.18 22.60
CA ALA A 27 0.05 -12.02 23.39
C ALA A 27 -0.11 -13.42 22.77
N ALA A 28 -0.20 -13.52 21.44
CA ALA A 28 -0.18 -14.79 20.72
C ALA A 28 1.17 -15.53 20.80
N GLY A 29 2.24 -14.84 21.25
CA GLY A 29 3.59 -15.41 21.39
C GLY A 29 4.43 -15.31 20.12
N VAL A 30 4.02 -14.49 19.15
CA VAL A 30 4.81 -14.15 17.95
C VAL A 30 6.01 -13.30 18.39
N ARG A 31 7.16 -13.46 17.75
CA ARG A 31 8.40 -12.79 18.13
C ARG A 31 9.25 -12.37 16.94
N ARG A 32 10.23 -11.49 17.17
CA ARG A 32 11.28 -11.09 16.23
C ARG A 32 10.70 -10.46 14.95
N LEU A 33 11.24 -10.78 13.78
CA LEU A 33 10.79 -10.26 12.49
C LEU A 33 9.28 -10.46 12.26
N ASN A 34 8.73 -11.62 12.63
CA ASN A 34 7.31 -11.89 12.47
C ASN A 34 6.44 -10.95 13.28
N LEU A 35 6.87 -10.58 14.50
CA LEU A 35 6.14 -9.65 15.35
C LEU A 35 6.01 -8.27 14.68
N VAL A 36 7.12 -7.75 14.15
CA VAL A 36 7.15 -6.40 13.56
C VAL A 36 6.50 -6.39 12.17
N ALA A 37 6.80 -7.39 11.34
CA ALA A 37 6.28 -7.44 9.96
C ALA A 37 4.76 -7.67 9.89
N LEU A 38 4.19 -8.42 10.84
CA LEU A 38 2.75 -8.67 10.93
C LEU A 38 1.99 -7.56 11.65
N ALA A 39 2.68 -6.65 12.36
CA ALA A 39 2.03 -5.67 13.22
C ALA A 39 1.12 -4.73 12.43
N ALA A 40 1.62 -4.08 11.37
CA ALA A 40 0.83 -3.16 10.56
C ALA A 40 -0.38 -3.86 9.89
N PRO A 41 -0.25 -5.02 9.21
CA PRO A 41 -1.41 -5.72 8.66
C PRO A 41 -2.49 -6.08 9.71
N VAL A 42 -2.07 -6.47 10.93
CA VAL A 42 -3.03 -6.77 12.01
C VAL A 42 -3.67 -5.51 12.55
N SER A 43 -2.90 -4.43 12.78
CA SER A 43 -3.45 -3.14 13.23
C SER A 43 -4.48 -2.58 12.23
N THR A 44 -4.16 -2.60 10.92
CA THR A 44 -5.08 -2.17 9.86
C THR A 44 -6.35 -3.02 9.85
N SER A 45 -6.24 -4.35 10.03
CA SER A 45 -7.42 -5.23 10.14
C SER A 45 -8.26 -4.92 11.37
N VAL A 46 -7.65 -4.62 12.51
CA VAL A 46 -8.36 -4.22 13.74
C VAL A 46 -9.09 -2.90 13.52
N ALA A 47 -8.43 -1.89 12.94
CA ALA A 47 -9.05 -0.60 12.64
C ALA A 47 -10.28 -0.79 11.73
N ALA A 48 -10.12 -1.47 10.58
CA ALA A 48 -11.19 -1.72 9.63
C ALA A 48 -12.37 -2.51 10.22
N CYS A 49 -12.10 -3.54 11.03
CA CYS A 49 -13.17 -4.31 11.67
C CYS A 49 -13.91 -3.49 12.73
N LEU A 50 -13.19 -2.71 13.54
CA LEU A 50 -13.80 -1.85 14.56
C LEU A 50 -14.59 -0.71 13.95
N ALA A 51 -14.09 -0.09 12.86
CA ALA A 51 -14.79 0.94 12.12
C ALA A 51 -16.17 0.48 11.59
N ILE A 52 -16.30 -0.81 11.26
CA ILE A 52 -17.58 -1.38 10.86
C ILE A 52 -18.45 -1.74 12.09
N VAL A 53 -17.85 -2.37 13.11
CA VAL A 53 -18.64 -2.98 14.21
C VAL A 53 -19.12 -1.94 15.24
N LEU A 54 -18.31 -0.94 15.56
CA LEU A 54 -18.61 0.03 16.61
C LEU A 54 -19.86 0.87 16.33
N PRO A 55 -20.08 1.42 15.12
CA PRO A 55 -21.29 2.16 14.81
C PRO A 55 -22.58 1.31 14.98
N TYR A 56 -22.55 0.03 14.62
CA TYR A 56 -23.68 -0.88 14.88
C TYR A 56 -23.96 -1.11 16.36
N ALA A 57 -22.94 -0.97 17.20
CA ALA A 57 -23.07 -1.07 18.65
C ALA A 57 -23.41 0.26 19.33
N GLY A 58 -23.62 1.33 18.57
CA GLY A 58 -23.83 2.70 19.08
C GLY A 58 -22.59 3.28 19.78
N LEU A 59 -21.40 2.79 19.43
CA LEU A 59 -20.12 3.24 19.98
C LEU A 59 -19.34 4.02 18.94
N PRO A 60 -18.64 5.09 19.33
CA PRO A 60 -17.84 5.88 18.42
C PRO A 60 -16.57 5.16 18.00
N PHE A 61 -16.18 5.28 16.73
CA PHE A 61 -14.89 4.88 16.22
C PHE A 61 -13.87 5.99 16.40
N ASN A 62 -13.08 5.93 17.46
CA ASN A 62 -12.06 6.92 17.81
C ASN A 62 -10.83 6.27 18.45
N PRO A 63 -9.73 7.02 18.73
CA PRO A 63 -8.53 6.45 19.32
C PRO A 63 -8.77 5.70 20.63
N VAL A 64 -9.68 6.19 21.49
CA VAL A 64 -9.96 5.54 22.78
C VAL A 64 -10.57 4.15 22.56
N SER A 65 -11.64 4.07 21.77
CA SER A 65 -12.28 2.79 21.45
C SER A 65 -11.30 1.85 20.71
N TYR A 66 -10.54 2.37 19.75
CA TYR A 66 -9.53 1.60 19.03
C TYR A 66 -8.49 0.94 19.93
N PHE A 67 -7.87 1.69 20.84
CA PHE A 67 -6.86 1.13 21.76
C PHE A 67 -7.46 0.25 22.84
N VAL A 68 -8.63 0.60 23.39
CA VAL A 68 -9.32 -0.23 24.38
C VAL A 68 -9.65 -1.62 23.81
N PHE A 69 -10.28 -1.68 22.64
CA PHE A 69 -10.61 -2.96 22.01
C PHE A 69 -9.36 -3.73 21.56
N SER A 70 -8.29 -3.03 21.18
CA SER A 70 -6.99 -3.67 20.87
C SER A 70 -6.38 -4.34 22.10
N VAL A 71 -6.44 -3.69 23.26
CA VAL A 71 -5.99 -4.28 24.55
C VAL A 71 -6.87 -5.46 24.94
N LEU A 72 -8.19 -5.34 24.80
CA LEU A 72 -9.13 -6.45 25.07
C LEU A 72 -8.86 -7.65 24.15
N ALA A 73 -8.61 -7.41 22.84
CA ALA A 73 -8.24 -8.46 21.90
C ALA A 73 -6.90 -9.13 22.27
N ALA A 74 -5.91 -8.34 22.71
CA ALA A 74 -4.64 -8.87 23.20
C ALA A 74 -4.82 -9.70 24.47
N ALA A 75 -5.62 -9.23 25.45
CA ALA A 75 -5.94 -9.95 26.67
C ALA A 75 -6.68 -11.27 26.38
N GLY A 76 -7.69 -11.24 25.49
CA GLY A 76 -8.41 -12.43 25.03
C GLY A 76 -7.49 -13.45 24.34
N THR A 77 -6.57 -12.96 23.50
CA THR A 77 -5.56 -13.81 22.83
C THR A 77 -4.62 -14.45 23.85
N LEU A 78 -4.17 -13.70 24.86
CA LEU A 78 -3.31 -14.21 25.94
C LEU A 78 -4.04 -15.27 26.77
N LEU A 79 -5.31 -15.03 27.13
CA LEU A 79 -6.14 -15.98 27.86
C LEU A 79 -6.38 -17.26 27.05
N ALA A 80 -6.75 -17.14 25.79
CA ALA A 80 -6.93 -18.29 24.89
C ALA A 80 -5.65 -19.14 24.81
N ARG A 81 -4.49 -18.49 24.63
CA ARG A 81 -3.19 -19.17 24.62
C ARG A 81 -2.91 -19.88 25.94
N PHE A 82 -3.19 -19.24 27.08
CA PHE A 82 -3.00 -19.82 28.41
C PHE A 82 -3.88 -21.07 28.62
N LEU A 83 -5.15 -21.01 28.23
CA LEU A 83 -6.09 -22.13 28.34
C LEU A 83 -5.67 -23.30 27.44
N LEU A 84 -5.22 -23.04 26.21
CA LEU A 84 -4.70 -24.04 25.28
C LEU A 84 -3.43 -24.72 25.85
N MET A 85 -2.52 -23.96 26.46
CA MET A 85 -1.32 -24.51 27.08
C MET A 85 -1.65 -25.40 28.31
N ARG A 86 -2.63 -25.00 29.14
CA ARG A 86 -3.10 -25.81 30.27
C ARG A 86 -3.71 -27.15 29.80
N ARG A 87 -4.56 -27.13 28.76
CA ARG A 87 -5.14 -28.36 28.17
C ARG A 87 -4.05 -29.27 27.62
N SER A 88 -3.04 -28.72 26.96
CA SER A 88 -1.90 -29.50 26.44
C SER A 88 -1.02 -30.07 27.53
N ALA A 89 -0.88 -29.39 28.68
CA ALA A 89 -0.14 -29.89 29.83
C ALA A 89 -0.88 -31.04 30.58
N SER A 90 -2.22 -31.00 30.61
CA SER A 90 -3.06 -32.05 31.17
C SER A 90 -3.06 -33.34 30.34
N ASN A 91 -2.74 -33.25 29.04
CA ASN A 91 -2.72 -34.38 28.11
C ASN A 91 -1.29 -34.95 27.90
N LYS A 92 -0.44 -34.88 28.94
CA LYS A 92 0.94 -35.41 28.93
C LYS A 92 0.99 -36.95 28.95
N SER A 93 0.49 -37.59 27.93
CA SER A 93 1.02 -38.86 27.46
C SER A 93 0.97 -38.86 25.94
N ARG A 94 2.13 -38.79 25.34
CA ARG A 94 2.51 -38.91 23.93
C ARG A 94 2.97 -37.65 23.22
N THR A 95 4.29 -37.74 22.94
CA THR A 95 5.03 -36.93 21.96
C THR A 95 5.04 -35.41 22.14
N ALA A 96 6.06 -34.98 22.83
CA ALA A 96 6.50 -33.60 22.88
C ALA A 96 6.94 -33.12 21.50
N SER A 97 6.02 -32.69 20.67
CA SER A 97 6.34 -31.72 19.63
C SER A 97 6.23 -30.33 20.26
N ARG A 98 7.34 -29.78 20.67
CA ARG A 98 7.51 -28.39 21.08
C ARG A 98 7.27 -27.47 19.87
N GLY A 99 6.05 -27.40 19.40
CA GLY A 99 5.57 -26.38 18.46
C GLY A 99 5.27 -25.09 19.22
N ALA A 100 6.29 -24.47 19.84
CA ALA A 100 6.14 -23.09 20.26
C ALA A 100 5.97 -22.21 19.02
N LEU A 101 5.03 -21.24 19.09
CA LEU A 101 4.85 -20.15 18.13
C LEU A 101 6.14 -19.30 17.92
N GLY A 102 7.20 -19.62 18.64
CA GLY A 102 8.54 -19.07 18.52
C GLY A 102 9.50 -20.08 17.88
N GLY A 103 9.22 -20.55 16.66
CA GLY A 103 10.18 -21.32 15.89
C GLY A 103 11.48 -20.52 15.72
N ASN A 104 12.55 -21.02 16.33
CA ASN A 104 13.89 -20.44 16.29
C ASN A 104 14.53 -20.68 14.90
N GLY A 105 14.08 -19.96 13.88
CA GLY A 105 14.95 -19.72 12.73
C GLY A 105 16.10 -18.82 13.23
N ARG A 106 17.21 -19.43 13.62
CA ARG A 106 18.38 -18.68 14.06
C ARG A 106 19.10 -18.18 12.82
N LEU A 107 19.06 -16.87 12.56
CA LEU A 107 20.02 -16.21 11.65
C LEU A 107 21.47 -16.58 12.00
N LEU A 108 21.69 -17.03 13.23
CA LEU A 108 22.98 -17.40 13.78
C LEU A 108 23.53 -18.77 13.30
N ASP A 109 22.68 -19.61 12.68
CA ASP A 109 23.09 -20.90 12.09
C ASP A 109 23.52 -20.74 10.61
N SER A 110 23.94 -19.55 10.21
CA SER A 110 24.42 -19.23 8.87
C SER A 110 25.94 -19.36 8.75
N ASP A 111 26.44 -19.59 7.52
CA ASP A 111 27.87 -19.56 7.16
C ASP A 111 28.51 -18.18 7.31
N TYR A 112 27.78 -17.22 7.85
CA TYR A 112 28.20 -15.82 8.04
C TYR A 112 28.47 -15.51 9.52
N PRO A 113 29.42 -14.62 9.83
CA PRO A 113 29.69 -14.15 11.18
C PRO A 113 28.45 -13.61 11.89
N ARG A 114 28.39 -13.76 13.21
CA ARG A 114 27.24 -13.33 14.04
C ARG A 114 26.86 -11.86 13.84
N TRP A 115 27.81 -10.97 13.61
CA TRP A 115 27.54 -9.55 13.41
C TRP A 115 26.77 -9.29 12.11
N ILE A 116 27.04 -10.03 11.00
CA ILE A 116 26.25 -9.94 9.76
C ILE A 116 24.82 -10.43 10.01
N ALA A 117 24.66 -11.53 10.74
CA ALA A 117 23.35 -12.06 11.08
C ALA A 117 22.51 -11.08 11.94
N LEU A 118 23.18 -10.33 12.83
CA LEU A 118 22.53 -9.34 13.70
C LEU A 118 22.17 -8.05 12.94
N LEU A 119 23.04 -7.59 12.04
CA LEU A 119 22.86 -6.31 11.32
C LEU A 119 22.04 -6.44 10.04
N ALA A 120 21.92 -7.64 9.46
CA ALA A 120 21.26 -7.84 8.17
C ALA A 120 19.80 -7.32 8.15
N VAL A 121 19.00 -7.62 9.17
CA VAL A 121 17.60 -7.16 9.25
C VAL A 121 17.50 -5.66 9.56
N PRO A 122 18.20 -5.10 10.56
CA PRO A 122 18.23 -3.64 10.74
C PRO A 122 18.63 -2.88 9.48
N VAL A 123 19.70 -3.27 8.81
CA VAL A 123 20.14 -2.61 7.57
C VAL A 123 19.12 -2.80 6.45
N ALA A 124 18.52 -3.98 6.33
CA ALA A 124 17.46 -4.27 5.35
C ALA A 124 16.20 -3.41 5.55
N VAL A 125 15.96 -2.89 6.75
CA VAL A 125 14.83 -1.98 7.04
C VAL A 125 15.27 -0.52 6.94
N ILE A 126 16.38 -0.14 7.56
CA ILE A 126 16.81 1.27 7.66
C ILE A 126 17.23 1.82 6.30
N PHE A 127 17.97 1.04 5.50
CA PHE A 127 18.44 1.49 4.18
C PHE A 127 17.28 1.89 3.25
N PRO A 128 16.29 1.03 2.95
CA PRO A 128 15.16 1.43 2.13
C PRO A 128 14.29 2.52 2.80
N ALA A 129 14.16 2.52 4.13
CA ALA A 129 13.40 3.53 4.84
C ALA A 129 13.95 4.94 4.59
N ILE A 130 15.27 5.13 4.70
CA ILE A 130 15.93 6.42 4.43
C ILE A 130 15.75 6.82 2.96
N ILE A 131 15.96 5.88 2.03
CA ILE A 131 15.89 6.15 0.59
C ILE A 131 14.46 6.53 0.17
N ILE A 132 13.48 5.72 0.56
CA ILE A 132 12.08 5.92 0.16
C ILE A 132 11.51 7.18 0.82
N ALA A 133 11.72 7.36 2.13
CA ALA A 133 11.27 8.57 2.83
C ALA A 133 11.91 9.83 2.24
N GLY A 134 13.22 9.81 1.97
CA GLY A 134 13.92 10.93 1.34
C GLY A 134 13.36 11.29 -0.04
N ARG A 135 12.95 10.30 -0.86
CA ARG A 135 12.31 10.55 -2.16
C ARG A 135 10.92 11.15 -2.01
N TYR A 136 10.10 10.64 -1.09
CA TYR A 136 8.79 11.20 -0.82
C TYR A 136 8.87 12.64 -0.31
N ILE A 137 9.74 12.90 0.69
CA ILE A 137 9.96 14.24 1.24
C ILE A 137 10.40 15.22 0.14
N ALA A 138 11.32 14.79 -0.74
CA ALA A 138 11.79 15.63 -1.85
C ALA A 138 10.75 15.83 -2.95
N ALA A 139 9.80 14.91 -3.12
CA ALA A 139 8.71 15.04 -4.08
C ALA A 139 7.55 15.87 -3.54
N PHE A 140 7.16 15.65 -2.30
CA PHE A 140 6.05 16.38 -1.67
C PHE A 140 6.42 17.84 -1.36
N GLY A 141 7.70 18.15 -1.15
CA GLY A 141 8.17 19.50 -0.81
C GLY A 141 7.80 19.89 0.63
N SER A 142 6.55 20.24 0.89
CA SER A 142 6.02 20.58 2.23
C SER A 142 5.13 19.45 2.76
N PRO A 143 5.01 19.26 4.09
CA PRO A 143 4.04 18.36 4.70
C PRO A 143 2.58 18.69 4.38
N GLU A 144 2.29 19.95 4.08
CA GLU A 144 0.94 20.44 3.75
C GLU A 144 0.62 20.36 2.25
N ASN A 145 1.63 20.13 1.40
CA ASN A 145 1.36 19.92 -0.01
C ASN A 145 0.56 18.63 -0.22
N PHE A 146 -0.33 18.67 -1.19
CA PHE A 146 -1.18 17.54 -1.52
C PHE A 146 -1.20 17.33 -3.03
N SER A 147 -1.64 16.14 -3.44
CA SER A 147 -1.72 15.83 -4.86
C SER A 147 -2.82 16.63 -5.54
N GLN A 148 -2.48 17.23 -6.67
CA GLN A 148 -3.35 17.99 -7.56
C GLN A 148 -4.17 17.07 -8.48
N THR A 149 -4.61 15.89 -7.98
CA THR A 149 -5.37 14.90 -8.75
C THR A 149 -6.77 14.72 -8.21
N PHE A 150 -7.68 14.32 -9.09
CA PHE A 150 -9.12 14.19 -8.80
C PHE A 150 -9.46 13.32 -7.57
N ASP A 151 -8.87 12.12 -7.47
CA ASP A 151 -9.19 11.18 -6.39
C ASP A 151 -8.87 11.76 -4.99
N ASN A 152 -8.02 12.79 -4.94
CA ASN A 152 -7.59 13.40 -3.68
C ASN A 152 -8.73 14.13 -2.95
N VAL A 153 -9.71 14.67 -3.68
CA VAL A 153 -10.90 15.31 -3.07
C VAL A 153 -11.62 14.33 -2.16
N TYR A 154 -11.91 13.13 -2.70
CA TYR A 154 -12.55 12.09 -1.90
C TYR A 154 -11.68 11.66 -0.70
N HIS A 155 -10.39 11.42 -0.93
CA HIS A 155 -9.54 10.86 0.12
C HIS A 155 -9.35 11.78 1.31
N LEU A 156 -9.14 13.08 1.08
CA LEU A 156 -8.96 14.05 2.16
C LEU A 156 -10.27 14.27 2.92
N ASN A 157 -11.38 14.47 2.20
CA ASN A 157 -12.69 14.65 2.80
C ASN A 157 -13.17 13.41 3.56
N ALA A 158 -12.90 12.20 3.07
CA ALA A 158 -13.24 10.96 3.78
C ALA A 158 -12.51 10.82 5.12
N ILE A 159 -11.24 11.21 5.20
CA ILE A 159 -10.49 11.19 6.47
C ILE A 159 -11.07 12.19 7.45
N ARG A 160 -11.42 13.40 6.97
CA ARG A 160 -12.08 14.43 7.77
C ARG A 160 -13.43 13.95 8.28
N HIS A 161 -14.28 13.44 7.39
CA HIS A 161 -15.60 12.91 7.70
C HIS A 161 -15.56 11.84 8.79
N ILE A 162 -14.65 10.87 8.68
CA ILE A 162 -14.47 9.84 9.72
C ILE A 162 -14.05 10.45 11.06
N ALA A 163 -13.17 11.44 11.01
CA ALA A 163 -12.68 12.07 12.24
C ALA A 163 -13.77 12.86 12.97
N GLU A 164 -14.66 13.53 12.26
CA GLU A 164 -15.77 14.33 12.82
C GLU A 164 -16.93 13.44 13.28
N THR A 165 -17.41 12.57 12.39
CA THR A 165 -18.55 11.69 12.69
C THR A 165 -18.21 10.53 13.61
N GLN A 166 -16.91 10.21 13.76
CA GLN A 166 -16.42 9.02 14.46
C GLN A 166 -17.05 7.73 13.93
N ASN A 167 -17.36 7.71 12.63
CA ASN A 167 -17.92 6.59 11.88
C ASN A 167 -17.07 6.31 10.64
N GLY A 168 -16.24 5.28 10.69
CA GLY A 168 -15.40 4.81 9.57
C GLY A 168 -15.97 3.61 8.82
N SER A 169 -17.29 3.33 8.98
CA SER A 169 -17.86 2.10 8.41
C SER A 169 -17.74 2.05 6.89
N THR A 170 -16.98 1.07 6.40
CA THR A 170 -16.92 0.74 4.96
C THR A 170 -18.31 0.62 4.30
N LEU A 171 -19.36 0.30 5.08
CA LEU A 171 -20.71 0.07 4.55
C LEU A 171 -21.48 1.37 4.29
N THR A 172 -21.01 2.50 4.82
CA THR A 172 -21.69 3.80 4.76
C THR A 172 -20.82 4.94 4.26
N LEU A 173 -19.50 4.74 4.06
CA LEU A 173 -18.58 5.82 3.75
C LEU A 173 -18.71 6.37 2.31
N GLY A 174 -19.39 5.67 1.40
CA GLY A 174 -19.29 5.97 -0.04
C GLY A 174 -19.74 7.37 -0.47
N ASN A 175 -20.73 7.97 0.18
CA ASN A 175 -21.25 9.31 -0.17
C ASN A 175 -20.69 10.43 0.72
N LEU A 176 -19.94 10.11 1.77
CA LEU A 176 -19.44 11.07 2.77
C LEU A 176 -20.55 11.92 3.40
N THR A 177 -21.71 11.32 3.68
CA THR A 177 -22.83 11.91 4.37
C THR A 177 -23.35 10.97 5.45
N ASP A 178 -23.99 11.49 6.49
CA ASP A 178 -24.51 10.69 7.61
C ASP A 178 -25.60 9.68 7.17
N ALA A 179 -26.36 10.01 6.15
CA ALA A 179 -27.41 9.16 5.59
C ALA A 179 -26.89 8.12 4.59
N SER A 180 -25.59 8.11 4.27
CA SER A 180 -25.01 7.27 3.23
C SER A 180 -25.22 5.78 3.50
N GLN A 181 -25.62 5.04 2.45
CA GLN A 181 -25.66 3.58 2.40
C GLN A 181 -24.71 3.02 1.33
N ALA A 182 -23.85 3.89 0.75
CA ALA A 182 -22.91 3.51 -0.29
C ALA A 182 -21.63 2.89 0.32
N LEU A 183 -21.22 1.77 -0.24
CA LEU A 183 -20.06 1.03 0.22
C LEU A 183 -18.76 1.61 -0.33
N TYR A 184 -17.77 1.84 0.54
CA TYR A 184 -16.41 2.21 0.14
C TYR A 184 -15.36 1.56 1.04
N PRO A 185 -14.29 0.90 0.51
CA PRO A 185 -13.21 0.29 1.32
C PRO A 185 -12.43 1.33 2.12
N ALA A 186 -12.59 1.35 3.45
CA ALA A 186 -12.18 2.47 4.31
C ALA A 186 -10.90 2.24 5.12
N ALA A 187 -10.32 1.02 5.16
CA ALA A 187 -9.26 0.67 6.13
C ALA A 187 -8.05 1.61 6.17
N MET A 188 -7.69 2.21 5.02
CA MET A 188 -6.64 3.23 4.97
C MET A 188 -7.13 4.53 5.60
N HIS A 189 -8.32 5.00 5.22
CA HIS A 189 -8.93 6.23 5.74
C HIS A 189 -9.16 6.13 7.26
N ASP A 190 -9.64 4.98 7.76
CA ASP A 190 -9.80 4.69 9.18
C ASP A 190 -8.50 4.87 9.96
N SER A 191 -7.41 4.31 9.41
CA SER A 191 -6.10 4.42 10.04
C SER A 191 -5.58 5.86 10.06
N MET A 192 -5.83 6.63 8.98
CA MET A 192 -5.43 8.04 8.88
C MET A 192 -6.30 8.93 9.78
N ALA A 193 -7.62 8.70 9.82
CA ALA A 193 -8.54 9.43 10.69
C ALA A 193 -8.18 9.25 12.19
N LEU A 194 -7.79 8.05 12.60
CA LEU A 194 -7.29 7.84 13.97
C LEU A 194 -6.03 8.67 14.27
N VAL A 195 -5.14 8.87 13.28
CA VAL A 195 -3.95 9.74 13.43
C VAL A 195 -4.37 11.22 13.53
N LEU A 196 -5.33 11.65 12.73
CA LEU A 196 -5.88 13.01 12.78
C LEU A 196 -6.49 13.29 14.15
N MET A 197 -7.34 12.39 14.66
CA MET A 197 -7.97 12.51 15.99
C MET A 197 -6.95 12.47 17.15
N LEU A 198 -5.72 12.00 16.95
CA LEU A 198 -4.64 12.07 17.93
C LEU A 198 -3.94 13.44 17.96
N GLY A 199 -4.47 14.45 17.24
CA GLY A 199 -3.99 15.82 17.26
C GLY A 199 -2.96 16.14 16.20
N ALA A 200 -2.98 15.44 15.06
CA ALA A 200 -2.21 15.87 13.90
C ALA A 200 -2.74 17.22 13.37
N PRO A 201 -1.86 18.08 12.81
CA PRO A 201 -2.20 19.47 12.48
C PRO A 201 -3.17 19.61 11.30
N SER A 202 -3.12 18.70 10.34
CA SER A 202 -3.96 18.73 9.14
C SER A 202 -4.15 17.35 8.54
N VAL A 203 -5.18 17.19 7.71
CA VAL A 203 -5.44 15.97 6.94
C VAL A 203 -4.27 15.70 5.96
N MET A 204 -3.74 16.76 5.33
CA MET A 204 -2.64 16.68 4.37
C MET A 204 -1.37 16.11 5.03
N ALA A 205 -0.99 16.64 6.20
CA ALA A 205 0.16 16.16 6.96
C ALA A 205 0.00 14.68 7.37
N VAL A 206 -1.22 14.27 7.76
CA VAL A 206 -1.54 12.87 8.10
C VAL A 206 -1.33 11.96 6.90
N VAL A 207 -1.90 12.32 5.75
CA VAL A 207 -1.83 11.49 4.52
C VAL A 207 -0.38 11.36 4.04
N ASN A 208 0.37 12.47 4.03
CA ASN A 208 1.76 12.47 3.60
C ASN A 208 2.66 11.62 4.52
N VAL A 209 2.55 11.82 5.84
CA VAL A 209 3.31 11.03 6.82
C VAL A 209 2.90 9.56 6.78
N GLY A 210 1.60 9.27 6.68
CA GLY A 210 1.08 7.91 6.58
C GLY A 210 1.57 7.19 5.30
N THR A 211 1.61 7.92 4.17
CA THR A 211 2.16 7.41 2.89
C THR A 211 3.65 7.12 3.01
N ILE A 212 4.42 8.00 3.64
CA ILE A 212 5.85 7.79 3.92
C ILE A 212 6.04 6.53 4.79
N VAL A 213 5.30 6.38 5.89
CA VAL A 213 5.41 5.21 6.78
C VAL A 213 5.03 3.93 6.03
N THR A 214 3.99 3.96 5.21
CA THR A 214 3.54 2.81 4.41
C THR A 214 4.61 2.38 3.41
N GLY A 215 5.15 3.31 2.62
CA GLY A 215 6.17 3.01 1.60
C GLY A 215 7.55 2.73 2.18
N ALA A 216 7.97 3.49 3.21
CA ALA A 216 9.33 3.44 3.74
C ALA A 216 9.53 2.40 4.87
N LEU A 217 8.47 1.97 5.55
CA LEU A 217 8.59 1.03 6.67
C LEU A 217 7.75 -0.25 6.47
N VAL A 218 6.45 -0.12 6.17
CA VAL A 218 5.57 -1.29 6.02
C VAL A 218 6.00 -2.15 4.82
N TRP A 219 6.23 -1.54 3.66
CA TRP A 219 6.66 -2.24 2.45
C TRP A 219 7.96 -3.01 2.60
N PRO A 220 9.09 -2.44 3.07
CA PRO A 220 10.33 -3.20 3.27
C PRO A 220 10.17 -4.36 4.26
N LEU A 221 9.46 -4.15 5.37
CA LEU A 221 9.18 -5.22 6.34
C LEU A 221 8.39 -6.35 5.70
N ALA A 222 7.40 -6.03 4.87
CA ALA A 222 6.60 -7.00 4.14
C ALA A 222 7.43 -7.79 3.11
N CYS A 223 8.32 -7.13 2.37
CA CYS A 223 9.24 -7.74 1.42
C CYS A 223 10.22 -8.71 2.11
N ILE A 224 10.81 -8.29 3.22
CA ILE A 224 11.73 -9.13 4.01
C ILE A 224 10.98 -10.35 4.55
N PHE A 225 9.74 -10.17 5.03
CA PHE A 225 8.91 -11.27 5.48
C PHE A 225 8.63 -12.27 4.35
N LEU A 226 8.18 -11.84 3.19
CA LEU A 226 7.91 -12.68 2.03
C LEU A 226 9.15 -13.51 1.65
N ILE A 227 10.30 -12.86 1.49
CA ILE A 227 11.56 -13.52 1.11
C ILE A 227 11.99 -14.54 2.16
N SER A 228 11.78 -14.27 3.44
CA SER A 228 12.05 -15.24 4.50
C SER A 228 11.23 -16.54 4.34
N ARG A 229 10.04 -16.48 3.74
CA ARG A 229 9.17 -17.64 3.47
C ARG A 229 9.60 -18.40 2.23
N ILE A 230 10.02 -17.70 1.17
CA ILE A 230 10.39 -18.30 -0.13
C ILE A 230 11.79 -18.89 -0.10
N ILE A 231 12.79 -18.15 0.40
CA ILE A 231 14.21 -18.52 0.32
C ILE A 231 14.72 -19.05 1.66
N GLY A 232 14.15 -18.60 2.77
CA GLY A 232 14.53 -18.99 4.12
C GLY A 232 15.06 -17.81 4.95
N TYR A 233 15.27 -18.08 6.25
CA TYR A 233 15.67 -17.08 7.21
C TYR A 233 17.20 -16.94 7.25
N ARG A 234 17.77 -16.36 6.18
CA ARG A 234 19.22 -16.21 5.98
C ARG A 234 19.60 -14.73 5.80
N PRO A 235 20.76 -14.27 6.32
CA PRO A 235 21.13 -12.84 6.35
C PRO A 235 21.15 -12.20 4.96
N ILE A 236 21.82 -12.83 3.98
CA ILE A 236 22.00 -12.25 2.64
C ILE A 236 20.70 -12.09 1.86
N PRO A 237 19.82 -13.12 1.73
CA PRO A 237 18.51 -12.93 1.10
C PRO A 237 17.66 -11.85 1.75
N LEU A 238 17.66 -11.75 3.09
CA LEU A 238 16.88 -10.73 3.81
C LEU A 238 17.45 -9.34 3.56
N LEU A 239 18.77 -9.19 3.52
CA LEU A 239 19.43 -7.94 3.17
C LEU A 239 19.11 -7.54 1.71
N CYS A 240 19.20 -8.48 0.76
CA CYS A 240 18.82 -8.25 -0.63
C CYS A 240 17.36 -7.78 -0.74
N ALA A 241 16.44 -8.43 -0.02
CA ALA A 241 15.03 -8.08 -0.05
C ALA A 241 14.78 -6.63 0.37
N GLY A 242 15.36 -6.22 1.51
CA GLY A 242 15.18 -4.87 2.02
C GLY A 242 15.87 -3.82 1.14
N VAL A 243 17.14 -4.05 0.75
CA VAL A 243 17.89 -3.08 -0.04
C VAL A 243 17.30 -2.89 -1.44
N LEU A 244 16.90 -3.98 -2.12
CA LEU A 244 16.44 -3.91 -3.50
C LEU A 244 14.95 -3.54 -3.63
N CYS A 245 14.13 -3.65 -2.58
CA CYS A 245 12.73 -3.26 -2.65
C CYS A 245 12.52 -1.76 -2.86
N ALA A 246 13.53 -0.92 -2.61
CA ALA A 246 13.52 0.51 -2.88
C ALA A 246 13.86 0.87 -4.34
N GLY A 247 14.27 -0.10 -5.16
CA GLY A 247 14.78 0.14 -6.51
C GLY A 247 13.73 0.08 -7.63
N PHE A 248 12.46 -0.17 -7.32
CA PHE A 248 11.39 -0.30 -8.30
C PHE A 248 10.66 1.03 -8.53
N SER A 249 10.45 1.42 -9.79
CA SER A 249 9.59 2.56 -10.13
C SER A 249 8.10 2.24 -9.96
N GLY A 250 7.69 0.97 -10.13
CA GLY A 250 6.30 0.55 -10.00
C GLY A 250 5.76 0.65 -8.58
N PHE A 251 6.53 0.30 -7.57
CA PHE A 251 6.15 0.42 -6.16
C PHE A 251 7.40 0.60 -5.28
N PRO A 252 7.37 1.53 -4.30
CA PRO A 252 6.19 2.16 -3.70
C PRO A 252 5.71 3.47 -4.37
N TYR A 253 6.36 3.99 -5.40
CA TYR A 253 6.19 5.37 -5.86
C TYR A 253 5.01 5.60 -6.82
N LEU A 254 4.73 4.65 -7.74
CA LEU A 254 3.83 4.89 -8.87
C LEU A 254 2.39 5.22 -8.45
N MET A 255 1.88 4.58 -7.36
CA MET A 255 0.52 4.84 -6.85
C MET A 255 0.36 6.22 -6.21
N VAL A 256 1.46 6.88 -5.91
CA VAL A 256 1.49 8.26 -5.40
C VAL A 256 1.73 9.27 -6.52
N ALA A 257 2.50 8.85 -7.56
CA ALA A 257 2.75 9.65 -8.75
C ALA A 257 1.60 9.68 -9.75
N PHE A 258 0.61 8.79 -9.60
CA PHE A 258 -0.53 8.66 -10.51
C PHE A 258 -1.83 8.52 -9.71
N GLY A 259 -2.73 9.52 -9.84
CA GLY A 259 -4.07 9.51 -9.29
C GLY A 259 -4.18 9.46 -7.76
N VAL A 260 -3.06 9.52 -7.03
CA VAL A 260 -2.94 9.34 -5.57
C VAL A 260 -3.79 8.20 -5.03
N LEU A 261 -3.57 7.03 -5.57
CA LEU A 261 -4.30 5.83 -5.20
C LEU A 261 -3.88 5.31 -3.80
N TYR A 262 -4.01 6.15 -2.76
CA TYR A 262 -3.59 5.85 -1.39
C TYR A 262 -4.13 4.53 -0.84
N PRO A 263 -5.42 4.16 -1.01
CA PRO A 263 -5.93 2.87 -0.54
C PRO A 263 -5.23 1.70 -1.23
N ASN A 264 -4.99 1.80 -2.54
CA ASN A 264 -4.29 0.76 -3.30
C ASN A 264 -2.80 0.68 -2.91
N HIS A 265 -2.15 1.83 -2.69
CA HIS A 265 -0.78 1.91 -2.16
C HIS A 265 -0.68 1.19 -0.80
N ALA A 266 -1.59 1.48 0.14
CA ALA A 266 -1.61 0.81 1.44
C ALA A 266 -1.81 -0.71 1.29
N ALA A 267 -2.77 -1.15 0.49
CA ALA A 267 -3.04 -2.56 0.26
C ALA A 267 -1.86 -3.30 -0.37
N ILE A 268 -1.19 -2.72 -1.40
CA ILE A 268 -0.02 -3.34 -2.05
C ILE A 268 1.15 -3.45 -1.06
N ALA A 269 1.34 -2.47 -0.17
CA ALA A 269 2.38 -2.55 0.87
C ALA A 269 2.17 -3.73 1.84
N LEU A 270 0.92 -4.10 2.13
CA LEU A 270 0.56 -5.24 2.97
C LEU A 270 0.66 -6.59 2.24
N LEU A 271 0.49 -6.61 0.93
CA LEU A 271 0.35 -7.82 0.11
C LEU A 271 1.50 -8.84 0.30
N PRO A 272 2.79 -8.45 0.35
CA PRO A 272 3.87 -9.44 0.52
C PRO A 272 3.81 -10.20 1.85
N VAL A 273 3.34 -9.56 2.94
CA VAL A 273 3.13 -10.25 4.23
C VAL A 273 2.05 -11.30 4.09
N VAL A 274 0.90 -10.93 3.52
CA VAL A 274 -0.26 -11.81 3.40
C VAL A 274 0.04 -12.98 2.46
N LEU A 275 0.76 -12.72 1.35
CA LEU A 275 1.26 -13.76 0.44
C LEU A 275 2.26 -14.69 1.14
N GLY A 276 3.16 -14.14 1.95
CA GLY A 276 4.09 -14.93 2.77
C GLY A 276 3.37 -15.83 3.78
N LEU A 277 2.29 -15.35 4.41
CA LEU A 277 1.44 -16.14 5.30
C LEU A 277 0.70 -17.25 4.53
N LEU A 278 0.21 -16.99 3.32
CA LEU A 278 -0.38 -18.01 2.46
C LEU A 278 0.63 -19.12 2.14
N ILE A 279 1.86 -18.75 1.73
CA ILE A 279 2.95 -19.71 1.46
C ILE A 279 3.23 -20.59 2.69
N GLU A 280 3.21 -20.01 3.88
CA GLU A 280 3.44 -20.74 5.13
C GLU A 280 2.24 -21.60 5.53
N ALA A 281 1.01 -21.09 5.41
CA ALA A 281 -0.23 -21.79 5.75
C ALA A 281 -0.45 -23.05 4.88
N VAL A 282 -0.05 -23.00 3.60
CA VAL A 282 -0.11 -24.18 2.73
C VAL A 282 1.12 -25.12 2.87
N GLY A 283 2.06 -24.80 3.77
CA GLY A 283 3.22 -25.65 4.06
C GLY A 283 4.34 -25.59 3.01
N MET A 284 4.39 -24.51 2.21
CA MET A 284 5.44 -24.30 1.19
C MET A 284 6.61 -23.44 1.69
N SER A 285 6.51 -22.87 2.88
CA SER A 285 7.57 -22.04 3.47
C SER A 285 8.85 -22.83 3.77
N ARG A 286 10.00 -22.23 3.47
CA ARG A 286 11.31 -22.76 3.82
C ARG A 286 11.74 -22.41 5.24
N ALA A 287 11.24 -21.32 5.79
CA ALA A 287 11.63 -20.87 7.13
C ALA A 287 10.83 -21.52 8.26
N ARG A 288 9.60 -21.94 8.03
CA ARG A 288 8.64 -22.51 9.01
C ARG A 288 8.72 -21.92 10.44
N PRO A 289 8.77 -20.59 10.60
CA PRO A 289 8.80 -19.99 11.95
C PRO A 289 7.46 -20.02 12.67
N LEU A 290 6.35 -20.22 11.94
CA LEU A 290 5.03 -20.54 12.45
C LEU A 290 4.67 -21.97 12.02
N SER A 291 3.84 -22.66 12.76
CA SER A 291 3.21 -23.88 12.27
C SER A 291 2.06 -23.53 11.31
N VAL A 292 1.60 -24.49 10.51
CA VAL A 292 0.54 -24.27 9.50
C VAL A 292 -0.70 -23.59 10.09
N TRP A 293 -1.18 -24.04 11.24
CA TRP A 293 -2.39 -23.47 11.86
C TRP A 293 -2.22 -22.01 12.35
N PRO A 294 -1.17 -21.65 13.12
CA PRO A 294 -0.90 -20.25 13.42
C PRO A 294 -0.71 -19.36 12.20
N ALA A 295 -0.09 -19.88 11.13
CA ALA A 295 0.04 -19.13 9.90
C ALA A 295 -1.32 -18.91 9.21
N ALA A 296 -2.20 -19.92 9.22
CA ALA A 296 -3.55 -19.81 8.69
C ALA A 296 -4.40 -18.82 9.49
N ILE A 297 -4.30 -18.84 10.83
CA ILE A 297 -4.99 -17.87 11.70
C ILE A 297 -4.47 -16.45 11.42
N ALA A 298 -3.16 -16.27 11.33
CA ALA A 298 -2.57 -14.96 11.01
C ALA A 298 -2.96 -14.49 9.61
N LEU A 299 -3.05 -15.40 8.62
CA LEU A 299 -3.56 -15.10 7.27
C LEU A 299 -4.99 -14.55 7.36
N VAL A 300 -5.89 -15.26 8.02
CA VAL A 300 -7.30 -14.82 8.17
C VAL A 300 -7.37 -13.49 8.91
N ALA A 301 -6.57 -13.29 9.96
CA ALA A 301 -6.54 -12.05 10.74
C ALA A 301 -6.03 -10.83 9.94
N THR A 302 -5.28 -11.04 8.85
CA THR A 302 -4.74 -9.95 8.01
C THR A 302 -5.58 -9.69 6.74
N LEU A 303 -6.52 -10.57 6.39
CA LEU A 303 -7.36 -10.41 5.21
C LEU A 303 -8.29 -9.18 5.27
N PRO A 304 -8.94 -8.83 6.40
CA PRO A 304 -9.77 -7.64 6.47
C PRO A 304 -8.98 -6.37 6.15
N GLY A 305 -7.80 -6.18 6.75
CA GLY A 305 -6.94 -5.02 6.47
C GLY A 305 -6.51 -4.93 5.01
N LEU A 306 -6.19 -6.06 4.38
CA LEU A 306 -5.85 -6.09 2.95
C LEU A 306 -7.07 -5.78 2.06
N GLY A 307 -8.18 -6.48 2.27
CA GLY A 307 -9.37 -6.40 1.41
C GLY A 307 -10.13 -5.09 1.57
N LEU A 308 -10.22 -4.56 2.80
CA LEU A 308 -10.88 -3.29 3.10
C LEU A 308 -9.99 -2.07 2.87
N SER A 309 -8.65 -2.26 2.68
CA SER A 309 -7.83 -1.22 2.07
C SER A 309 -8.10 -1.13 0.57
N HIS A 310 -8.05 -2.26 -0.16
CA HIS A 310 -8.41 -2.28 -1.59
C HIS A 310 -8.76 -3.70 -2.07
N PRO A 311 -10.03 -3.97 -2.48
CA PRO A 311 -10.49 -5.31 -2.85
C PRO A 311 -9.70 -5.96 -3.99
N SER A 312 -9.26 -5.19 -4.99
CA SER A 312 -8.48 -5.74 -6.12
C SER A 312 -7.13 -6.32 -5.68
N THR A 313 -6.55 -5.84 -4.57
CA THR A 313 -5.31 -6.38 -4.02
C THR A 313 -5.54 -7.74 -3.33
N ALA A 314 -6.71 -7.97 -2.75
CA ALA A 314 -7.10 -9.31 -2.27
C ALA A 314 -7.27 -10.29 -3.44
N VAL A 315 -7.78 -9.84 -4.58
CA VAL A 315 -7.82 -10.65 -5.80
C VAL A 315 -6.40 -10.91 -6.35
N ALA A 316 -5.48 -9.94 -6.27
CA ALA A 316 -4.07 -10.15 -6.62
C ALA A 316 -3.41 -11.22 -5.73
N LEU A 317 -3.71 -11.23 -4.42
CA LEU A 317 -3.27 -12.30 -3.51
C LEU A 317 -3.73 -13.69 -4.01
N LEU A 318 -4.98 -13.81 -4.44
CA LEU A 318 -5.49 -15.05 -5.01
C LEU A 318 -4.79 -15.40 -6.32
N GLY A 319 -4.57 -14.45 -7.22
CA GLY A 319 -3.85 -14.69 -8.47
C GLY A 319 -2.41 -15.17 -8.25
N PHE A 320 -1.66 -14.48 -7.39
CA PHE A 320 -0.27 -14.83 -7.07
C PHE A 320 -0.17 -16.09 -6.19
N GLY A 321 -1.17 -16.36 -5.37
CA GLY A 321 -1.27 -17.58 -4.57
C GLY A 321 -1.54 -18.85 -5.39
N GLY A 322 -2.15 -18.73 -6.57
CA GLY A 322 -2.48 -19.86 -7.42
C GLY A 322 -1.30 -20.80 -7.72
N PRO A 323 -0.17 -20.31 -8.24
CA PRO A 323 1.03 -21.13 -8.44
C PRO A 323 1.55 -21.83 -7.17
N VAL A 324 1.40 -21.19 -6.00
CA VAL A 324 1.81 -21.76 -4.70
C VAL A 324 0.92 -22.94 -4.32
N VAL A 325 -0.41 -22.77 -4.46
CA VAL A 325 -1.41 -23.82 -4.15
C VAL A 325 -1.23 -25.01 -5.09
N VAL A 326 -1.05 -24.76 -6.39
CA VAL A 326 -0.75 -25.81 -7.40
C VAL A 326 0.56 -26.53 -7.08
N ALA A 327 1.60 -25.80 -6.68
CA ALA A 327 2.88 -26.40 -6.30
C ALA A 327 2.72 -27.30 -5.06
N ARG A 328 1.89 -26.92 -4.10
CA ARG A 328 1.60 -27.75 -2.93
C ARG A 328 0.83 -29.02 -3.31
N LEU A 329 -0.16 -28.91 -4.20
CA LEU A 329 -0.87 -30.08 -4.73
C LEU A 329 0.09 -31.05 -5.41
N ILE A 330 0.92 -30.57 -6.35
CA ILE A 330 1.92 -31.39 -7.05
C ILE A 330 2.86 -32.08 -6.05
N ARG A 331 3.36 -31.34 -5.08
CA ARG A 331 4.23 -31.88 -4.03
C ARG A 331 3.55 -32.98 -3.22
N SER A 332 2.28 -32.80 -2.84
CA SER A 332 1.52 -33.79 -2.09
C SER A 332 1.27 -35.06 -2.93
N TRP A 333 0.96 -34.89 -4.22
CA TRP A 333 0.75 -36.01 -5.14
C TRP A 333 2.02 -36.83 -5.38
N LEU A 334 3.15 -36.16 -5.58
CA LEU A 334 4.45 -36.80 -5.71
C LEU A 334 4.88 -37.50 -4.40
N GLY A 335 4.60 -36.85 -3.25
CA GLY A 335 4.85 -37.44 -1.93
C GLY A 335 4.01 -38.69 -1.68
N ALA A 336 2.75 -38.70 -2.11
CA ALA A 336 1.88 -39.87 -2.00
C ALA A 336 2.37 -41.04 -2.88
N ARG A 337 2.91 -40.73 -4.08
CA ARG A 337 3.54 -41.76 -4.95
C ARG A 337 4.85 -42.30 -4.36
N ALA A 338 5.62 -41.45 -3.70
CA ALA A 338 6.87 -41.82 -3.05
C ALA A 338 6.68 -42.44 -1.65
N GLY A 339 5.45 -42.52 -1.14
CA GLY A 339 5.15 -43.05 0.20
C GLY A 339 5.51 -42.09 1.35
N THR A 340 5.88 -40.82 1.08
CA THR A 340 6.23 -39.83 2.09
C THR A 340 5.01 -39.01 2.59
N GLU A 341 3.90 -38.98 1.84
CA GLU A 341 2.61 -38.46 2.26
C GLU A 341 1.49 -39.52 2.02
N SER A 342 0.38 -39.40 2.72
CA SER A 342 -0.76 -40.30 2.52
C SER A 342 -1.54 -39.94 1.25
N ARG A 343 -2.14 -40.93 0.58
CA ARG A 343 -3.06 -40.66 -0.54
C ARG A 343 -4.22 -39.79 -0.13
N ARG A 344 -4.74 -39.92 1.10
CA ARG A 344 -5.80 -39.06 1.66
C ARG A 344 -5.35 -37.59 1.66
N ALA A 345 -4.12 -37.28 2.04
CA ALA A 345 -3.60 -35.93 2.01
C ALA A 345 -3.56 -35.36 0.59
N ALA A 346 -3.15 -36.16 -0.41
CA ALA A 346 -3.14 -35.73 -1.81
C ALA A 346 -4.56 -35.43 -2.33
N TYR A 347 -5.56 -36.25 -1.99
CA TYR A 347 -6.97 -35.99 -2.33
C TYR A 347 -7.52 -34.74 -1.62
N LEU A 348 -7.18 -34.52 -0.34
CA LEU A 348 -7.59 -33.30 0.37
C LEU A 348 -6.99 -32.05 -0.29
N TRP A 349 -5.73 -32.11 -0.75
CA TRP A 349 -5.12 -31.02 -1.49
C TRP A 349 -5.75 -30.80 -2.88
N LEU A 350 -6.22 -31.86 -3.54
CA LEU A 350 -6.97 -31.75 -4.79
C LEU A 350 -8.29 -31.01 -4.56
N VAL A 351 -9.07 -31.42 -3.55
CA VAL A 351 -10.34 -30.77 -3.17
C VAL A 351 -10.10 -29.32 -2.77
N PHE A 352 -9.09 -29.05 -1.95
CA PHE A 352 -8.72 -27.68 -1.58
C PHE A 352 -8.37 -26.82 -2.80
N THR A 353 -7.58 -27.36 -3.74
CA THR A 353 -7.18 -26.64 -4.96
C THR A 353 -8.41 -26.36 -5.85
N ALA A 354 -9.32 -27.31 -5.98
CA ALA A 354 -10.56 -27.11 -6.72
C ALA A 354 -11.43 -26.00 -6.07
N GLY A 355 -11.60 -26.06 -4.75
CA GLY A 355 -12.29 -24.99 -4.00
C GLY A 355 -11.60 -23.65 -4.13
N TYR A 356 -10.27 -23.61 -4.10
CA TYR A 356 -9.48 -22.39 -4.32
C TYR A 356 -9.74 -21.79 -5.71
N ILE A 357 -9.75 -22.60 -6.76
CA ILE A 357 -10.08 -22.15 -8.14
C ILE A 357 -11.49 -21.55 -8.19
N VAL A 358 -12.47 -22.19 -7.55
CA VAL A 358 -13.83 -21.64 -7.48
C VAL A 358 -13.83 -20.27 -6.79
N VAL A 359 -13.16 -20.13 -5.67
CA VAL A 359 -13.03 -18.83 -4.96
C VAL A 359 -12.34 -17.79 -5.85
N VAL A 360 -11.26 -18.15 -6.56
CA VAL A 360 -10.58 -17.24 -7.51
C VAL A 360 -11.56 -16.77 -8.59
N VAL A 361 -12.29 -17.68 -9.23
CA VAL A 361 -13.23 -17.33 -10.30
C VAL A 361 -14.37 -16.46 -9.77
N LEU A 362 -14.93 -16.78 -8.62
CA LEU A 362 -16.00 -15.98 -8.01
C LEU A 362 -15.48 -14.59 -7.63
N ALA A 363 -14.35 -14.49 -6.98
CA ALA A 363 -13.74 -13.18 -6.64
C ALA A 363 -13.44 -12.35 -7.89
N TRP A 364 -12.94 -12.97 -8.94
CA TRP A 364 -12.65 -12.31 -10.22
C TRP A 364 -13.91 -11.75 -10.92
N ILE A 365 -15.05 -12.39 -10.73
CA ILE A 365 -16.34 -11.96 -11.30
C ILE A 365 -17.01 -10.91 -10.39
N LEU A 366 -17.05 -11.17 -9.08
CA LEU A 366 -17.84 -10.37 -8.13
C LEU A 366 -17.18 -9.05 -7.73
N VAL A 367 -15.84 -9.01 -7.71
CA VAL A 367 -15.06 -7.81 -7.29
C VAL A 367 -14.81 -6.85 -8.46
N ARG A 368 -15.42 -7.11 -9.62
CA ARG A 368 -15.24 -6.26 -10.79
C ARG A 368 -16.07 -4.98 -10.67
N PRO A 369 -15.43 -3.78 -10.79
CA PRO A 369 -16.16 -2.51 -10.84
C PRO A 369 -16.93 -2.35 -12.15
N SER A 370 -17.79 -1.35 -12.22
CA SER A 370 -18.48 -0.95 -13.46
C SER A 370 -17.46 -0.60 -14.57
N LEU A 371 -17.78 -0.96 -15.81
CA LEU A 371 -16.94 -0.63 -16.98
C LEU A 371 -16.89 0.87 -17.27
N ALA A 372 -17.88 1.63 -16.80
CA ALA A 372 -17.88 3.10 -16.90
C ALA A 372 -16.63 3.72 -16.26
N PHE A 373 -16.09 3.07 -15.22
CA PHE A 373 -14.87 3.51 -14.54
C PHE A 373 -13.59 2.85 -15.07
N ALA A 374 -13.60 2.25 -16.25
CA ALA A 374 -12.49 1.51 -16.83
C ALA A 374 -12.13 1.94 -18.28
N PRO A 375 -11.97 3.25 -18.56
CA PRO A 375 -11.80 3.75 -19.93
C PRO A 375 -10.40 3.51 -20.52
N TRP A 376 -9.48 2.91 -19.77
CA TRP A 376 -8.05 2.83 -20.08
C TRP A 376 -7.77 1.99 -21.33
N THR A 377 -7.24 2.65 -22.37
CA THR A 377 -6.85 2.02 -23.62
C THR A 377 -5.44 1.41 -23.53
N PRO A 378 -5.13 0.37 -24.34
CA PRO A 378 -3.76 -0.13 -24.46
C PRO A 378 -2.89 0.92 -25.16
N PHE A 379 -1.63 1.02 -24.73
CA PHE A 379 -0.71 2.08 -25.20
C PHE A 379 0.61 1.54 -25.78
N GLN A 380 0.83 0.22 -25.79
CA GLN A 380 2.08 -0.37 -26.22
C GLN A 380 1.92 -1.74 -26.90
N SER A 381 3.00 -2.25 -27.50
CA SER A 381 3.05 -3.60 -28.07
C SER A 381 3.39 -4.65 -27.02
N ASN A 382 3.05 -5.93 -27.29
CA ASN A 382 3.44 -7.07 -26.43
C ASN A 382 4.97 -7.14 -26.22
N ALA A 383 5.77 -6.88 -27.24
CA ALA A 383 7.23 -6.93 -27.15
C ALA A 383 7.76 -5.86 -26.17
N ARG A 384 7.20 -4.65 -26.22
CA ARG A 384 7.55 -3.58 -25.30
C ARG A 384 7.12 -3.92 -23.87
N ALA A 385 5.91 -4.43 -23.68
CA ALA A 385 5.42 -4.86 -22.37
C ALA A 385 6.34 -5.93 -21.73
N ILE A 386 6.80 -6.93 -22.52
CA ILE A 386 7.76 -7.93 -22.05
C ILE A 386 9.10 -7.27 -21.68
N GLY A 387 9.59 -6.31 -22.48
CA GLY A 387 10.80 -5.55 -22.17
C GLY A 387 10.69 -4.79 -20.85
N GLU A 388 9.54 -4.12 -20.61
CA GLU A 388 9.26 -3.38 -19.39
C GLU A 388 9.16 -4.32 -18.15
N ILE A 389 8.55 -5.50 -18.29
CA ILE A 389 8.46 -6.51 -17.23
C ILE A 389 9.86 -7.00 -16.85
N LEU A 390 10.67 -7.38 -17.82
CA LEU A 390 12.04 -7.85 -17.58
C LEU A 390 12.92 -6.74 -17.02
N GLY A 391 12.78 -5.53 -17.56
CA GLY A 391 13.55 -4.34 -17.17
C GLY A 391 13.12 -3.69 -15.88
N SER A 392 12.04 -4.18 -15.22
CA SER A 392 11.42 -3.56 -14.03
C SER A 392 11.14 -2.06 -14.24
N ALA A 393 10.69 -1.70 -15.43
CA ALA A 393 10.50 -0.32 -15.89
C ALA A 393 9.11 -0.14 -16.55
N PRO A 394 8.01 -0.44 -15.84
CA PRO A 394 6.66 -0.34 -16.41
C PRO A 394 6.28 1.12 -16.69
N MET A 395 5.24 1.28 -17.51
CA MET A 395 4.66 2.58 -17.87
C MET A 395 5.63 3.50 -18.62
N GLY A 396 6.49 2.92 -19.46
CA GLY A 396 7.45 3.67 -20.26
C GLY A 396 8.64 4.24 -19.49
N ALA A 397 8.85 3.81 -18.25
CA ALA A 397 10.02 4.20 -17.47
C ALA A 397 11.34 3.73 -18.15
N THR A 398 12.45 4.37 -17.83
CA THR A 398 13.76 3.95 -18.31
C THR A 398 14.17 2.63 -17.68
N THR A 399 14.82 1.74 -18.46
CA THR A 399 15.20 0.39 -18.00
C THR A 399 16.07 0.44 -16.74
N ALA A 400 15.66 -0.29 -15.71
CA ALA A 400 16.42 -0.49 -14.50
C ALA A 400 17.47 -1.60 -14.71
N TRP A 401 18.62 -1.28 -15.33
CA TRP A 401 19.62 -2.24 -15.80
C TRP A 401 20.11 -3.23 -14.74
N ILE A 402 20.27 -2.77 -13.49
CA ILE A 402 20.67 -3.63 -12.37
C ILE A 402 19.57 -4.64 -12.06
N LEU A 403 18.31 -4.20 -12.00
CA LEU A 403 17.18 -5.08 -11.76
C LEU A 403 16.97 -6.05 -12.93
N LEU A 404 17.13 -5.59 -14.17
CA LEU A 404 17.12 -6.47 -15.35
C LEU A 404 18.17 -7.58 -15.25
N LEU A 405 19.43 -7.21 -14.96
CA LEU A 405 20.51 -8.19 -14.78
C LEU A 405 20.18 -9.21 -13.69
N LEU A 406 19.71 -8.73 -12.54
CA LEU A 406 19.34 -9.61 -11.42
C LEU A 406 18.11 -10.47 -11.73
N THR A 407 17.15 -9.97 -12.52
CA THR A 407 15.99 -10.75 -13.00
C THR A 407 16.45 -11.88 -13.91
N VAL A 408 17.33 -11.62 -14.87
CA VAL A 408 17.87 -12.64 -15.79
C VAL A 408 18.66 -13.70 -15.01
N ILE A 409 19.54 -13.28 -14.09
CA ILE A 409 20.28 -14.22 -13.23
C ILE A 409 19.31 -15.02 -12.35
N GLY A 410 18.28 -14.38 -11.79
CA GLY A 410 17.29 -15.05 -10.96
C GLY A 410 16.48 -16.09 -11.73
N LEU A 411 16.04 -15.78 -12.94
CA LEU A 411 15.37 -16.74 -13.83
C LEU A 411 16.30 -17.90 -14.21
N TYR A 412 17.60 -17.62 -14.44
CA TYR A 412 18.61 -18.68 -14.61
C TYR A 412 18.70 -19.58 -13.37
N VAL A 413 18.73 -19.01 -12.16
CA VAL A 413 18.74 -19.78 -10.90
C VAL A 413 17.48 -20.64 -10.78
N VAL A 414 16.30 -20.07 -11.10
CA VAL A 414 15.03 -20.84 -11.12
C VAL A 414 15.11 -21.99 -12.11
N ALA A 415 15.61 -21.77 -13.33
CA ALA A 415 15.77 -22.82 -14.34
C ALA A 415 16.70 -23.94 -13.87
N ARG A 416 17.82 -23.59 -13.20
CA ARG A 416 18.76 -24.58 -12.61
C ARG A 416 18.18 -25.35 -11.43
N GLN A 417 17.22 -24.75 -10.71
CA GLN A 417 16.56 -25.32 -9.53
C GLN A 417 15.03 -25.41 -9.75
N LEU A 418 14.63 -25.80 -10.95
CA LEU A 418 13.23 -25.78 -11.39
C LEU A 418 12.29 -26.51 -10.42
N ARG A 419 12.68 -27.70 -9.94
CA ARG A 419 11.88 -28.49 -8.97
C ARG A 419 11.55 -27.74 -7.68
N THR A 420 12.35 -26.74 -7.34
CA THR A 420 12.24 -25.98 -6.09
C THR A 420 11.50 -24.67 -6.27
N TYR A 421 11.75 -23.94 -7.36
CA TYR A 421 11.37 -22.54 -7.52
C TYR A 421 10.48 -22.25 -8.74
N TRP A 422 10.01 -23.27 -9.50
CA TRP A 422 9.16 -23.04 -10.67
C TRP A 422 7.94 -22.18 -10.36
N TRP A 423 7.33 -22.37 -9.17
CA TRP A 423 6.16 -21.61 -8.73
C TRP A 423 6.47 -20.13 -8.48
N VAL A 424 7.72 -19.78 -8.16
CA VAL A 424 8.19 -18.38 -8.05
C VAL A 424 8.20 -17.73 -9.44
N ALA A 425 8.75 -18.43 -10.44
CA ALA A 425 8.68 -17.94 -11.82
C ALA A 425 7.24 -17.89 -12.35
N ALA A 426 6.38 -18.82 -11.94
CA ALA A 426 4.97 -18.80 -12.31
C ALA A 426 4.22 -17.61 -11.68
N MET A 427 4.50 -17.25 -10.42
CA MET A 427 3.96 -16.02 -9.82
C MET A 427 4.40 -14.76 -10.61
N TYR A 428 5.68 -14.68 -10.95
CA TYR A 428 6.23 -13.62 -11.80
C TYR A 428 5.54 -13.59 -13.16
N GLY A 429 5.33 -14.76 -13.77
CA GLY A 429 4.59 -14.91 -15.03
C GLY A 429 3.13 -14.43 -14.96
N VAL A 430 2.42 -14.71 -13.84
CA VAL A 430 1.05 -14.22 -13.62
C VAL A 430 1.03 -12.69 -13.59
N GLY A 431 1.89 -12.06 -12.78
CA GLY A 431 1.96 -10.60 -12.72
C GLY A 431 2.35 -9.98 -14.06
N GLY A 432 3.35 -10.54 -14.74
CA GLY A 432 3.77 -10.10 -16.07
C GLY A 432 2.66 -10.26 -17.12
N LEU A 433 1.92 -11.38 -17.12
CA LEU A 433 0.80 -11.60 -18.03
C LEU A 433 -0.31 -10.56 -17.82
N LEU A 434 -0.72 -10.30 -16.58
CA LEU A 434 -1.75 -9.30 -16.27
C LEU A 434 -1.33 -7.91 -16.76
N TYR A 435 -0.08 -7.51 -16.51
CA TYR A 435 0.43 -6.23 -16.99
C TYR A 435 0.53 -6.17 -18.52
N MET A 436 1.01 -7.22 -19.17
CA MET A 436 1.08 -7.29 -20.63
C MET A 436 -0.33 -7.18 -21.23
N VAL A 437 -1.30 -7.93 -20.72
CA VAL A 437 -2.68 -7.92 -21.23
C VAL A 437 -3.30 -6.53 -21.11
N VAL A 438 -3.18 -5.88 -19.95
CA VAL A 438 -3.80 -4.57 -19.73
C VAL A 438 -3.15 -3.46 -20.56
N SER A 439 -1.84 -3.53 -20.81
CA SER A 439 -1.09 -2.47 -21.47
C SER A 439 -1.00 -2.61 -22.99
N SER A 440 -1.21 -3.84 -23.54
CA SER A 440 -0.95 -4.11 -24.96
C SER A 440 -2.06 -4.81 -25.73
N TRP A 441 -3.06 -5.42 -25.05
CA TRP A 441 -4.13 -6.11 -25.76
C TRP A 441 -5.29 -5.16 -26.05
N SER A 442 -5.93 -5.30 -27.21
CA SER A 442 -7.07 -4.50 -27.61
C SER A 442 -8.25 -4.63 -26.62
N LEU A 443 -9.06 -3.58 -26.56
CA LEU A 443 -10.28 -3.57 -25.77
C LEU A 443 -11.19 -4.73 -26.18
N GLY A 444 -11.77 -5.41 -25.22
CA GLY A 444 -12.67 -6.53 -25.46
C GLY A 444 -12.90 -7.38 -24.21
N ALA A 445 -13.85 -8.31 -24.32
CA ALA A 445 -14.31 -9.13 -23.20
C ALA A 445 -13.20 -9.93 -22.53
N PHE A 446 -12.23 -10.44 -23.29
CA PHE A 446 -11.14 -11.25 -22.72
C PHE A 446 -10.14 -10.40 -21.91
N ARG A 447 -9.76 -9.21 -22.41
CA ARG A 447 -8.94 -8.25 -21.66
C ARG A 447 -9.65 -7.84 -20.39
N THR A 448 -10.91 -7.46 -20.48
CA THR A 448 -11.73 -7.07 -19.32
C THR A 448 -11.95 -8.22 -18.37
N PHE A 449 -12.11 -9.46 -18.85
CA PHE A 449 -12.19 -10.62 -17.96
C PHE A 449 -10.93 -10.76 -17.11
N LEU A 450 -9.74 -10.61 -17.69
CA LEU A 450 -8.46 -10.76 -16.98
C LEU A 450 -8.11 -9.56 -16.09
N THR A 451 -8.38 -8.34 -16.53
CA THR A 451 -7.84 -7.13 -15.91
C THR A 451 -8.90 -6.14 -15.38
N GLY A 452 -10.19 -6.42 -15.61
CA GLY A 452 -11.30 -5.56 -15.19
C GLY A 452 -11.42 -5.37 -13.67
N VAL A 453 -10.93 -6.32 -12.86
CA VAL A 453 -10.85 -6.18 -11.40
C VAL A 453 -9.98 -4.99 -10.98
N TRP A 454 -8.99 -4.63 -11.81
CA TRP A 454 -8.12 -3.46 -11.62
C TRP A 454 -8.53 -2.30 -12.55
N TYR A 455 -9.82 -2.18 -12.89
CA TYR A 455 -10.38 -1.11 -13.74
C TYR A 455 -9.77 -1.07 -15.16
N ASN A 456 -9.17 -2.16 -15.65
CA ASN A 456 -8.31 -2.17 -16.83
C ASN A 456 -7.18 -1.13 -16.78
N ASP A 457 -6.78 -0.71 -15.61
CA ASP A 457 -5.77 0.31 -15.37
C ASP A 457 -4.35 -0.30 -15.35
N SER A 458 -3.52 0.15 -16.27
CA SER A 458 -2.14 -0.32 -16.39
C SER A 458 -1.25 0.10 -15.23
N PHE A 459 -1.51 1.25 -14.59
CA PHE A 459 -0.74 1.74 -13.45
C PHE A 459 -0.91 0.84 -12.23
N ARG A 460 -2.15 0.40 -11.94
CA ARG A 460 -2.45 -0.51 -10.81
C ARG A 460 -1.74 -1.87 -10.98
N LEU A 461 -1.74 -2.41 -12.20
CA LEU A 461 -1.06 -3.68 -12.48
C LEU A 461 0.46 -3.53 -12.55
N ALA A 462 0.98 -2.39 -13.01
CA ALA A 462 2.39 -2.03 -12.94
C ALA A 462 2.92 -1.99 -11.49
N ALA A 463 2.13 -1.42 -10.58
CA ALA A 463 2.48 -1.34 -9.16
C ALA A 463 2.50 -2.70 -8.45
N LEU A 464 1.79 -3.70 -8.95
CA LEU A 464 1.82 -5.07 -8.42
C LEU A 464 3.06 -5.88 -8.85
N LEU A 465 3.73 -5.50 -9.96
CA LEU A 465 4.89 -6.23 -10.48
C LEU A 465 6.03 -6.41 -9.46
N PRO A 466 6.43 -5.40 -8.67
CA PRO A 466 7.49 -5.54 -7.68
C PRO A 466 7.27 -6.67 -6.67
N VAL A 467 6.02 -6.95 -6.30
CA VAL A 467 5.68 -8.03 -5.35
C VAL A 467 6.16 -9.41 -5.84
N VAL A 468 5.99 -9.68 -7.12
CA VAL A 468 6.34 -10.97 -7.74
C VAL A 468 7.73 -10.98 -8.39
N THR A 469 8.26 -9.81 -8.73
CA THR A 469 9.60 -9.65 -9.32
C THR A 469 10.70 -9.76 -8.26
N LEU A 470 10.47 -9.17 -7.07
CA LEU A 470 11.44 -9.17 -5.98
C LEU A 470 11.95 -10.57 -5.59
N PRO A 471 11.14 -11.63 -5.46
CA PRO A 471 11.63 -12.97 -5.19
C PRO A 471 12.63 -13.49 -6.25
N VAL A 472 12.38 -13.19 -7.52
CA VAL A 472 13.26 -13.58 -8.63
C VAL A 472 14.59 -12.82 -8.54
N ILE A 473 14.54 -11.50 -8.33
CA ILE A 473 15.72 -10.63 -8.20
C ILE A 473 16.57 -11.05 -7.00
N VAL A 474 15.97 -11.39 -5.86
CA VAL A 474 16.69 -11.81 -4.65
C VAL A 474 17.42 -13.14 -4.88
N LEU A 475 16.82 -14.09 -5.61
CA LEU A 475 17.51 -15.32 -6.01
C LEU A 475 18.75 -15.01 -6.88
N GLY A 476 18.64 -14.05 -7.80
CA GLY A 476 19.76 -13.58 -8.63
C GLY A 476 20.85 -12.88 -7.82
N ALA A 477 20.47 -11.97 -6.95
CA ALA A 477 21.38 -11.21 -6.10
C ALA A 477 22.14 -12.12 -5.10
N GLU A 478 21.44 -13.08 -4.48
CA GLU A 478 22.05 -14.06 -3.59
C GLU A 478 23.07 -14.94 -4.33
N TRP A 479 22.70 -15.43 -5.52
CA TRP A 479 23.61 -16.21 -6.35
C TRP A 479 24.85 -15.40 -6.75
N LEU A 480 24.69 -14.16 -7.16
CA LEU A 480 25.79 -13.27 -7.51
C LEU A 480 26.70 -13.01 -6.29
N ALA A 481 26.13 -12.70 -5.14
CA ALA A 481 26.87 -12.48 -3.90
C ALA A 481 27.67 -13.71 -3.48
N TRP A 482 27.08 -14.92 -3.62
CA TRP A 482 27.78 -16.17 -3.36
C TRP A 482 28.93 -16.38 -4.36
N ARG A 483 28.74 -16.12 -5.65
CA ARG A 483 29.79 -16.23 -6.68
C ARG A 483 30.96 -15.29 -6.43
N VAL A 484 30.68 -14.05 -6.09
CA VAL A 484 31.70 -13.05 -5.77
C VAL A 484 32.47 -13.45 -4.52
N ARG A 485 31.78 -13.95 -3.48
CA ARG A 485 32.44 -14.50 -2.28
C ARG A 485 33.34 -15.69 -2.62
N ALA A 486 32.84 -16.63 -3.42
CA ALA A 486 33.64 -17.81 -3.83
C ALA A 486 34.88 -17.42 -4.63
N LEU A 487 34.75 -16.47 -5.56
CA LEU A 487 35.87 -15.93 -6.32
C LEU A 487 36.92 -15.29 -5.41
N TYR A 488 36.47 -14.48 -4.43
CA TYR A 488 37.36 -13.86 -3.44
C TYR A 488 38.14 -14.89 -2.64
N VAL A 489 37.48 -15.96 -2.17
CA VAL A 489 38.12 -17.07 -1.43
C VAL A 489 39.14 -17.80 -2.31
N LEU A 490 38.80 -18.10 -3.58
CA LEU A 490 39.69 -18.75 -4.54
C LEU A 490 40.94 -17.91 -4.82
N LEU A 491 40.82 -16.60 -5.02
CA LEU A 491 41.93 -15.68 -5.21
C LEU A 491 42.83 -15.62 -3.97
N GLY A 492 42.27 -15.66 -2.78
CA GLY A 492 43.00 -15.71 -1.52
C GLY A 492 43.74 -17.06 -1.27
N SER A 493 43.14 -18.20 -1.65
CA SER A 493 43.71 -19.54 -1.41
C SER A 493 44.84 -19.91 -2.38
N GLN A 494 44.80 -19.47 -3.63
CA GLN A 494 45.87 -19.69 -4.60
C GLN A 494 47.19 -19.01 -4.16
N HIS A 495 47.15 -18.04 -3.26
CA HIS A 495 48.33 -17.35 -2.72
C HIS A 495 49.02 -18.10 -1.59
N SER A 496 48.31 -18.91 -0.83
CA SER A 496 48.91 -19.75 0.20
C SER A 496 49.68 -20.95 -0.41
N ALA A 497 49.26 -21.40 -1.58
CA ALA A 497 49.85 -22.55 -2.24
C ALA A 497 51.05 -22.19 -3.17
N THR A 498 51.05 -21.00 -3.77
CA THR A 498 52.08 -20.56 -4.73
C THR A 498 53.21 -19.74 -4.11
N ALA A 499 53.13 -19.38 -2.82
CA ALA A 499 54.19 -18.63 -2.11
C ALA A 499 55.52 -19.39 -1.98
N ALA A 500 55.51 -20.69 -2.31
CA ALA A 500 56.73 -21.53 -2.16
C ALA A 500 57.70 -21.50 -3.36
N HIS A 501 57.29 -21.16 -4.62
CA HIS A 501 58.19 -21.40 -5.77
C HIS A 501 58.11 -20.48 -7.01
N ARG A 502 57.36 -19.34 -7.06
CA ARG A 502 57.38 -18.46 -8.25
C ARG A 502 57.26 -16.96 -7.94
N ARG A 503 57.90 -16.11 -8.78
CA ARG A 503 57.76 -14.62 -8.74
C ARG A 503 56.31 -14.24 -8.92
N PRO A 504 55.74 -13.41 -8.05
CA PRO A 504 54.30 -13.08 -8.07
C PRO A 504 53.93 -12.21 -9.30
N SER A 505 52.93 -12.63 -10.02
CA SER A 505 52.30 -11.79 -11.05
C SER A 505 51.64 -10.55 -10.45
N VAL A 506 51.32 -9.52 -11.28
CA VAL A 506 50.64 -8.29 -10.82
C VAL A 506 49.31 -8.60 -10.08
N VAL A 507 48.57 -9.58 -10.58
CA VAL A 507 47.35 -10.09 -9.93
C VAL A 507 47.65 -10.74 -8.57
N GLY A 508 48.81 -11.44 -8.49
CA GLY A 508 49.27 -12.04 -7.25
C GLY A 508 49.74 -11.04 -6.20
N ARG A 509 50.20 -9.85 -6.57
CA ARG A 509 50.51 -8.78 -5.62
C ARG A 509 49.27 -8.10 -5.07
N ALA A 510 48.29 -7.83 -5.91
CA ALA A 510 46.99 -7.25 -5.49
C ALA A 510 46.26 -8.17 -4.49
N ALA A 511 46.32 -9.49 -4.71
CA ALA A 511 45.64 -10.45 -3.83
C ALA A 511 46.31 -10.63 -2.45
N ARG A 512 47.63 -10.34 -2.31
CA ARG A 512 48.30 -10.32 -0.99
C ARG A 512 47.85 -9.16 -0.09
N LEU A 513 47.22 -8.14 -0.67
CA LEU A 513 46.70 -7.00 0.05
C LEU A 513 45.25 -7.23 0.56
N LEU A 514 44.61 -8.35 0.19
CA LEU A 514 43.25 -8.62 0.58
C LEU A 514 43.17 -9.29 1.96
N PRO A 515 42.66 -8.62 3.00
CA PRO A 515 42.49 -9.23 4.32
C PRO A 515 41.54 -10.45 4.27
N GLN A 516 41.94 -11.57 4.85
CA GLN A 516 41.08 -12.79 4.90
C GLN A 516 39.72 -12.53 5.53
N ASN A 517 39.60 -11.52 6.39
CA ASN A 517 38.31 -11.16 7.04
C ASN A 517 37.31 -10.50 6.11
N LEU A 518 37.70 -10.00 4.91
CA LEU A 518 36.80 -9.30 3.98
C LEU A 518 35.89 -10.23 3.18
N GLN A 519 36.16 -11.55 3.14
CA GLN A 519 35.32 -12.52 2.40
C GLN A 519 33.83 -12.47 2.77
N ASN A 520 33.52 -12.02 3.99
CA ASN A 520 32.14 -11.90 4.49
C ASN A 520 31.58 -10.47 4.30
N VAL A 521 32.45 -9.45 4.17
CA VAL A 521 32.06 -8.06 3.95
C VAL A 521 31.74 -7.80 2.47
N VAL A 522 32.51 -8.40 1.56
CA VAL A 522 32.37 -8.22 0.10
C VAL A 522 30.93 -8.48 -0.40
N PRO A 523 30.24 -9.58 -0.03
CA PRO A 523 28.83 -9.77 -0.43
C PRO A 523 27.87 -8.68 0.07
N VAL A 524 28.08 -8.22 1.31
CA VAL A 524 27.27 -7.15 1.90
C VAL A 524 27.49 -5.83 1.16
N ALA A 525 28.75 -5.47 0.93
CA ALA A 525 29.12 -4.27 0.18
C ALA A 525 28.55 -4.32 -1.26
N LEU A 526 28.63 -5.47 -1.93
CA LEU A 526 28.05 -5.65 -3.25
C LEU A 526 26.53 -5.37 -3.24
N ILE A 527 25.80 -5.91 -2.26
CA ILE A 527 24.33 -5.71 -2.18
C ILE A 527 23.99 -4.25 -1.96
N LEU A 528 24.72 -3.56 -1.07
CA LEU A 528 24.52 -2.14 -0.83
C LEU A 528 24.85 -1.30 -2.08
N LEU A 529 25.94 -1.62 -2.78
CA LEU A 529 26.30 -0.96 -4.05
C LEU A 529 25.24 -1.20 -5.14
N LEU A 530 24.71 -2.42 -5.26
CA LEU A 530 23.61 -2.70 -6.17
C LEU A 530 22.38 -1.89 -5.79
N GLY A 531 22.03 -1.79 -4.49
CA GLY A 531 20.93 -0.98 -4.00
C GLY A 531 21.08 0.50 -4.34
N PHE A 532 22.25 1.08 -4.08
CA PHE A 532 22.54 2.47 -4.49
C PHE A 532 22.50 2.64 -6.02
N GLY A 533 23.03 1.67 -6.75
CA GLY A 533 23.02 1.71 -8.23
C GLY A 533 21.61 1.64 -8.84
N THR A 534 20.60 1.12 -8.11
CA THR A 534 19.21 1.16 -8.57
C THR A 534 18.56 2.54 -8.41
N GLN A 535 19.20 3.50 -7.70
CA GLN A 535 18.61 4.79 -7.34
C GLN A 535 18.71 5.87 -8.42
N GLY A 536 19.29 5.58 -9.58
CA GLY A 536 19.40 6.50 -10.72
C GLY A 536 18.19 6.44 -11.68
N GLY A 537 18.31 7.11 -12.80
CA GLY A 537 17.50 7.06 -14.03
C GLY A 537 16.01 6.77 -13.86
N THR A 538 15.66 5.50 -13.76
CA THR A 538 14.27 5.02 -13.65
C THR A 538 13.50 5.65 -12.50
N LEU A 539 14.13 5.83 -11.34
CA LEU A 539 13.49 6.41 -10.15
C LEU A 539 13.44 7.94 -10.20
N ALA A 540 14.35 8.59 -10.92
CA ALA A 540 14.30 10.03 -11.11
C ALA A 540 13.01 10.44 -11.83
N GLY A 541 12.65 9.75 -12.93
CA GLY A 541 11.43 10.07 -13.69
C GLY A 541 10.13 9.90 -12.88
N VAL A 542 10.02 8.88 -12.02
CA VAL A 542 8.82 8.75 -11.17
C VAL A 542 8.81 9.77 -10.04
N GLN A 543 9.98 10.15 -9.52
CA GLN A 543 10.09 11.21 -8.52
C GLN A 543 9.73 12.59 -9.09
N ASP A 544 10.17 12.90 -10.30
CA ASP A 544 9.85 14.16 -10.97
C ASP A 544 8.33 14.24 -11.24
N ARG A 545 7.70 13.15 -11.68
CA ARG A 545 6.24 13.09 -11.83
C ARG A 545 5.51 13.28 -10.49
N MET A 546 5.99 12.67 -9.39
CA MET A 546 5.41 12.94 -8.07
C MET A 546 5.54 14.42 -7.69
N ARG A 547 6.69 15.04 -7.97
CA ARG A 547 6.91 16.47 -7.69
C ARG A 547 5.96 17.35 -8.49
N GLU A 548 5.73 17.06 -9.77
CA GLU A 548 4.78 17.77 -10.63
C GLU A 548 3.35 17.67 -10.07
N VAL A 549 2.94 16.47 -9.63
CA VAL A 549 1.61 16.21 -9.09
C VAL A 549 1.38 16.89 -7.73
N PHE A 550 2.43 17.09 -6.93
CA PHE A 550 2.34 17.73 -5.60
C PHE A 550 2.73 19.21 -5.62
N ALA A 551 3.07 19.76 -6.77
CA ALA A 551 3.39 21.18 -6.90
C ALA A 551 2.09 22.00 -6.89
N THR A 552 2.07 23.07 -6.07
CA THR A 552 1.02 24.09 -6.11
C THR A 552 1.57 25.30 -6.85
N THR A 553 0.84 25.79 -7.83
CA THR A 553 1.15 26.93 -8.71
C THR A 553 -0.13 27.65 -9.07
N GLU A 554 -0.03 28.84 -9.68
CA GLU A 554 -1.18 29.57 -10.25
C GLU A 554 -1.98 28.75 -11.28
N GLY A 555 -1.36 27.77 -11.95
CA GLY A 555 -2.00 26.90 -12.94
C GLY A 555 -2.29 25.49 -12.45
N SER A 556 -2.32 25.24 -11.15
CA SER A 556 -2.61 23.93 -10.59
C SER A 556 -4.01 23.43 -10.98
N PRO A 557 -4.18 22.16 -11.34
CA PRO A 557 -5.45 21.68 -11.86
C PRO A 557 -6.55 21.51 -10.80
N LEU A 558 -6.19 21.34 -9.52
CA LEU A 558 -7.16 21.12 -8.44
C LEU A 558 -7.33 22.36 -7.55
N LEU A 559 -6.23 22.86 -7.00
CA LEU A 559 -6.21 24.10 -6.19
C LEU A 559 -4.98 24.93 -6.50
N THR A 560 -5.20 26.20 -6.81
CA THR A 560 -4.16 27.23 -6.96
C THR A 560 -3.71 27.76 -5.59
N GLU A 561 -2.66 28.60 -5.57
CA GLU A 561 -2.19 29.24 -4.33
C GLU A 561 -3.25 30.16 -3.72
N ASP A 562 -4.00 30.91 -4.56
CA ASP A 562 -5.06 31.82 -4.12
C ASP A 562 -6.26 31.06 -3.54
N GLU A 563 -6.67 29.96 -4.20
CA GLU A 563 -7.75 29.10 -3.71
C GLU A 563 -7.42 28.46 -2.35
N ILE A 564 -6.17 28.03 -2.15
CA ILE A 564 -5.70 27.51 -0.86
C ILE A 564 -5.71 28.62 0.19
N ALA A 565 -5.23 29.82 -0.14
CA ALA A 565 -5.20 30.95 0.79
C ALA A 565 -6.61 31.34 1.27
N LEU A 566 -7.61 31.26 0.37
CA LEU A 566 -9.01 31.48 0.75
C LEU A 566 -9.54 30.33 1.62
N LEU A 567 -9.27 29.06 1.27
CA LEU A 567 -9.72 27.90 2.05
C LEU A 567 -9.17 27.91 3.49
N GLU A 568 -7.93 28.32 3.69
CA GLU A 568 -7.31 28.43 5.02
C GLU A 568 -7.96 29.52 5.91
N ARG A 569 -8.75 30.41 5.32
CA ARG A 569 -9.42 31.54 6.00
C ARG A 569 -10.94 31.41 6.05
N VAL A 570 -11.52 30.34 5.50
CA VAL A 570 -12.99 30.18 5.48
C VAL A 570 -13.57 30.23 6.89
N ASP A 571 -12.90 29.65 7.88
CA ASP A 571 -13.33 29.66 9.29
C ASP A 571 -13.36 31.06 9.93
N ASP A 572 -12.71 32.09 9.31
CA ASP A 572 -12.78 33.50 9.76
C ASP A 572 -14.14 34.13 9.42
N TYR A 573 -14.87 33.58 8.46
CA TYR A 573 -16.08 34.16 7.89
C TYR A 573 -17.31 33.28 8.10
N VAL A 574 -17.19 31.97 7.92
CA VAL A 574 -18.29 31.00 7.91
C VAL A 574 -18.50 30.43 9.31
N PRO A 575 -19.70 30.60 9.91
CA PRO A 575 -20.03 29.96 11.18
C PRO A 575 -19.98 28.42 11.07
N GLU A 576 -19.56 27.73 12.14
CA GLU A 576 -19.51 26.28 12.20
C GLU A 576 -20.86 25.57 11.94
N THR A 577 -21.98 26.31 12.10
CA THR A 577 -23.34 25.80 11.87
C THR A 577 -23.79 25.86 10.42
N ASP A 578 -23.04 26.59 9.59
CA ASP A 578 -23.42 26.88 8.22
C ASP A 578 -22.67 25.94 7.25
N VAL A 579 -23.37 25.55 6.18
CA VAL A 579 -22.85 24.67 5.15
C VAL A 579 -22.43 25.51 3.93
N VAL A 580 -21.28 25.15 3.36
CA VAL A 580 -20.75 25.82 2.17
C VAL A 580 -21.18 25.09 0.90
N VAL A 581 -21.76 25.86 -0.03
CA VAL A 581 -22.06 25.35 -1.38
C VAL A 581 -20.78 25.45 -2.23
N ALA A 582 -20.31 24.33 -2.74
CA ALA A 582 -19.08 24.24 -3.51
C ALA A 582 -19.25 23.32 -4.71
N ASN A 583 -18.66 23.68 -5.86
CA ASN A 583 -18.68 22.83 -7.04
C ASN A 583 -17.78 21.60 -6.82
N PRO A 584 -18.31 20.36 -6.78
CA PRO A 584 -17.52 19.16 -6.50
C PRO A 584 -16.59 18.75 -7.65
N ARG A 585 -16.61 19.42 -8.79
CA ARG A 585 -15.69 19.20 -9.92
C ARG A 585 -14.47 20.10 -9.87
N THR A 586 -14.46 21.09 -8.97
CA THR A 586 -13.31 21.95 -8.68
C THR A 586 -12.67 21.53 -7.36
N GLY A 587 -11.61 22.21 -6.93
CA GLY A 587 -11.02 22.04 -5.62
C GLY A 587 -11.85 22.63 -4.46
N ALA A 588 -12.91 23.38 -4.75
CA ALA A 588 -13.72 24.06 -3.74
C ALA A 588 -14.34 23.11 -2.69
N SER A 589 -14.69 21.88 -3.08
CA SER A 589 -15.18 20.85 -2.15
C SER A 589 -14.16 20.40 -1.10
N LEU A 590 -12.89 20.76 -1.26
CA LEU A 590 -11.87 20.54 -0.24
C LEU A 590 -12.03 21.48 0.96
N VAL A 591 -12.95 22.45 0.92
CA VAL A 591 -13.31 23.25 2.09
C VAL A 591 -13.54 22.36 3.32
N TYR A 592 -14.17 21.20 3.15
CA TYR A 592 -14.39 20.24 4.23
C TYR A 592 -13.10 19.68 4.84
N ALA A 593 -12.06 19.43 4.04
CA ALA A 593 -10.78 18.98 4.54
C ALA A 593 -9.90 20.08 5.13
N PHE A 594 -10.07 21.32 4.67
CA PHE A 594 -9.25 22.48 5.05
C PHE A 594 -9.79 23.27 6.24
N SER A 595 -11.12 23.29 6.42
CA SER A 595 -11.81 24.11 7.41
C SER A 595 -12.67 23.27 8.37
N SER A 596 -13.40 23.94 9.28
CA SER A 596 -14.44 23.33 10.11
C SER A 596 -15.80 23.28 9.42
N SER A 597 -15.93 23.88 8.22
CA SER A 597 -17.21 24.01 7.52
C SER A 597 -17.55 22.74 6.74
N GLU A 598 -18.79 22.29 6.85
CA GLU A 598 -19.34 21.23 6.00
C GLU A 598 -19.63 21.76 4.59
N THR A 599 -19.75 20.84 3.63
CA THR A 599 -20.15 21.15 2.26
C THR A 599 -21.25 20.21 1.78
N ILE A 600 -22.19 20.74 0.97
CA ILE A 600 -23.29 19.94 0.40
C ILE A 600 -22.81 18.84 -0.55
N ALA A 601 -21.62 18.97 -1.11
CA ALA A 601 -21.08 18.04 -2.10
C ALA A 601 -19.59 17.74 -1.83
N PRO A 602 -19.26 16.90 -0.83
CA PRO A 602 -17.88 16.61 -0.46
C PRO A 602 -17.10 15.85 -1.53
N HIS A 603 -17.80 15.28 -2.53
CA HIS A 603 -17.18 14.73 -3.74
C HIS A 603 -18.20 14.55 -4.88
N ILE A 604 -17.70 14.38 -6.13
CA ILE A 604 -18.51 14.39 -7.34
C ILE A 604 -19.46 13.19 -7.49
N PHE A 605 -19.12 12.02 -6.98
CA PHE A 605 -19.89 10.79 -7.15
C PHE A 605 -20.90 10.54 -6.02
N GLY A 606 -21.06 11.46 -5.06
CA GLY A 606 -22.05 11.36 -3.99
C GLY A 606 -23.48 11.41 -4.53
N GLU A 607 -24.38 10.61 -3.94
CA GLU A 607 -25.81 10.82 -4.10
C GLU A 607 -26.18 12.15 -3.42
N ARG A 608 -27.05 12.94 -4.06
CA ARG A 608 -27.50 14.24 -3.59
C ARG A 608 -28.99 14.24 -3.39
N THR A 609 -29.43 14.99 -2.41
CA THR A 609 -30.85 15.29 -2.24
C THR A 609 -31.32 16.26 -3.34
N PRO A 610 -32.63 16.37 -3.59
CA PRO A 610 -33.17 17.39 -4.52
C PRO A 610 -32.79 18.82 -4.12
N GLU A 611 -32.70 19.09 -2.81
CA GLU A 611 -32.32 20.39 -2.24
C GLU A 611 -30.86 20.72 -2.54
N GLU A 612 -29.91 19.77 -2.29
CA GLU A 612 -28.49 19.91 -2.61
C GLU A 612 -28.29 20.12 -4.12
N GLN A 613 -29.00 19.37 -4.97
CA GLN A 613 -28.94 19.56 -6.41
C GLN A 613 -29.49 20.92 -6.84
N THR A 614 -30.59 21.38 -6.23
CA THR A 614 -31.16 22.70 -6.48
C THR A 614 -30.14 23.82 -6.19
N LEU A 615 -29.37 23.69 -5.08
CA LEU A 615 -28.35 24.67 -4.74
C LEU A 615 -27.18 24.66 -5.72
N LEU A 616 -26.72 23.51 -6.18
CA LEU A 616 -25.66 23.43 -7.18
C LEU A 616 -26.07 24.03 -8.53
N ASP A 617 -27.35 23.91 -8.89
CA ASP A 617 -27.85 24.36 -10.20
C ASP A 617 -28.35 25.81 -10.19
N HIS A 618 -28.79 26.34 -9.03
CA HIS A 618 -29.57 27.59 -8.97
C HIS A 618 -29.22 28.51 -7.79
N TRP A 619 -28.15 28.30 -7.02
CA TRP A 619 -27.89 29.08 -5.78
C TRP A 619 -27.93 30.59 -5.98
N GLY A 620 -27.32 31.12 -7.07
CA GLY A 620 -27.34 32.55 -7.40
C GLY A 620 -28.71 33.11 -7.76
N GLU A 621 -29.74 32.28 -7.95
CA GLU A 621 -31.11 32.72 -8.34
C GLU A 621 -32.03 33.00 -7.15
N ALA A 622 -31.54 32.97 -5.91
CA ALA A 622 -32.33 33.03 -4.68
C ALA A 622 -33.31 34.19 -4.61
N ALA A 623 -32.96 35.35 -5.17
CA ALA A 623 -33.81 36.54 -5.12
C ALA A 623 -35.17 36.41 -5.87
N TYR A 624 -35.24 35.50 -6.85
CA TYR A 624 -36.44 35.27 -7.67
C TYR A 624 -36.89 33.81 -7.75
N ASN A 625 -36.14 32.90 -7.15
CA ASN A 625 -36.43 31.48 -7.11
C ASN A 625 -36.65 31.03 -5.65
N THR A 626 -37.90 30.89 -5.23
CA THR A 626 -38.27 30.56 -3.85
C THR A 626 -37.82 29.15 -3.43
N SER A 627 -37.64 28.24 -4.37
CA SER A 627 -37.12 26.85 -4.06
C SER A 627 -35.69 26.91 -3.58
N VAL A 628 -34.89 27.85 -4.08
CA VAL A 628 -33.51 28.08 -3.63
C VAL A 628 -33.47 28.52 -2.17
N CYS A 629 -34.29 29.56 -1.79
CA CYS A 629 -34.35 29.97 -0.40
C CYS A 629 -34.88 28.90 0.54
N SER A 630 -35.81 28.02 0.07
CA SER A 630 -36.25 26.89 0.87
C SER A 630 -35.08 25.92 1.15
N ALA A 631 -34.30 25.60 0.14
CA ALA A 631 -33.12 24.69 0.26
C ALA A 631 -32.00 25.35 1.08
N VAL A 632 -31.72 26.65 0.89
CA VAL A 632 -30.74 27.41 1.70
C VAL A 632 -31.09 27.37 3.19
N ASN A 633 -32.38 27.62 3.53
CA ASN A 633 -32.81 27.60 4.92
C ASN A 633 -32.84 26.20 5.53
N GLU A 634 -33.22 25.20 4.75
CA GLU A 634 -33.26 23.81 5.21
C GLU A 634 -31.86 23.26 5.52
N LEU A 635 -30.88 23.57 4.67
CA LEU A 635 -29.52 23.05 4.77
C LEU A 635 -28.55 24.01 5.47
N ASN A 636 -29.00 25.21 5.91
CA ASN A 636 -28.13 26.28 6.40
C ASN A 636 -27.03 26.68 5.40
N ALA A 637 -27.32 26.60 4.09
CA ALA A 637 -26.35 26.76 3.02
C ALA A 637 -26.23 28.22 2.51
N TYR A 638 -25.96 29.13 3.44
CA TYR A 638 -25.88 30.59 3.18
C TYR A 638 -24.57 31.03 2.52
N TRP A 639 -23.58 30.14 2.37
CA TRP A 639 -22.25 30.44 1.85
C TRP A 639 -21.97 29.67 0.60
N ALA A 640 -21.23 30.26 -0.34
CA ALA A 640 -20.79 29.60 -1.56
C ALA A 640 -19.35 29.96 -1.91
N LEU A 641 -18.59 28.97 -2.37
CA LEU A 641 -17.25 29.15 -2.92
C LEU A 641 -17.31 29.07 -4.44
N ASP A 642 -16.81 30.12 -5.09
CA ASP A 642 -16.60 30.17 -6.54
C ASP A 642 -15.08 30.12 -6.85
N PHE A 643 -14.63 29.00 -7.42
CA PHE A 643 -13.27 28.77 -7.91
C PHE A 643 -13.23 28.74 -9.44
N GLY A 644 -14.14 29.46 -10.07
CA GLY A 644 -14.23 29.60 -11.50
C GLY A 644 -14.69 28.32 -12.22
N ASN A 645 -14.27 28.20 -13.49
CA ASN A 645 -14.76 27.16 -14.40
C ASN A 645 -13.75 26.04 -14.67
N GLN A 646 -12.63 26.01 -13.98
CA GLN A 646 -11.60 24.98 -14.19
C GLN A 646 -12.00 23.69 -13.44
N GLU A 647 -12.75 22.83 -14.11
CA GLU A 647 -13.13 21.54 -13.59
C GLU A 647 -12.03 20.50 -13.83
N ILE A 648 -11.59 19.77 -12.78
CA ILE A 648 -10.57 18.70 -12.90
C ILE A 648 -11.11 17.50 -13.67
N VAL A 649 -12.42 17.24 -13.60
CA VAL A 649 -13.14 16.26 -14.41
C VAL A 649 -14.37 16.95 -14.99
N PRO A 650 -14.32 17.40 -16.24
CA PRO A 650 -15.45 18.02 -16.90
C PRO A 650 -16.66 17.08 -16.95
N GLY A 651 -17.84 17.58 -16.62
CA GLY A 651 -19.10 16.84 -16.76
C GLY A 651 -19.85 17.21 -18.04
N GLU A 652 -20.87 16.40 -18.39
CA GLU A 652 -21.77 16.68 -19.51
C GLU A 652 -22.62 17.92 -19.23
N GLU A 653 -23.08 18.08 -17.97
CA GLU A 653 -23.85 19.23 -17.51
C GLU A 653 -23.08 19.96 -16.42
N PRO A 654 -22.78 21.26 -16.60
CA PRO A 654 -22.08 22.06 -15.61
C PRO A 654 -23.01 22.43 -14.43
N PHE A 655 -22.45 22.55 -13.22
CA PHE A 655 -23.14 23.17 -12.08
C PHE A 655 -23.12 24.69 -12.24
N ILE A 656 -24.26 25.28 -12.66
CA ILE A 656 -24.32 26.66 -13.05
C ILE A 656 -24.74 27.63 -11.92
N GLY A 657 -25.26 27.12 -10.81
CA GLY A 657 -25.75 27.90 -9.69
C GLY A 657 -24.71 28.75 -8.97
N LEU A 658 -23.42 28.44 -9.19
CA LEU A 658 -22.29 29.17 -8.60
C LEU A 658 -21.53 30.04 -9.60
N ARG A 659 -22.09 30.25 -10.81
CA ARG A 659 -21.46 31.08 -11.86
C ARG A 659 -22.02 32.48 -11.84
N ASP A 660 -21.20 33.42 -12.26
CA ASP A 660 -21.60 34.83 -12.48
C ASP A 660 -22.20 35.50 -11.22
N LEU A 661 -21.75 35.08 -10.01
CA LEU A 661 -22.25 35.58 -8.73
C LEU A 661 -21.86 37.03 -8.44
N VAL A 662 -20.92 37.62 -9.17
CA VAL A 662 -20.40 38.99 -8.99
C VAL A 662 -21.26 40.01 -9.70
N ASP A 663 -22.06 39.61 -10.68
CA ASP A 663 -22.84 40.50 -11.53
C ASP A 663 -24.23 40.85 -10.95
N GLU A 664 -24.90 41.85 -11.54
CA GLU A 664 -26.30 42.17 -11.23
C GLU A 664 -27.29 41.00 -11.44
N SER A 665 -26.81 39.89 -12.04
CA SER A 665 -27.57 38.67 -12.28
C SER A 665 -27.87 37.87 -11.01
N ALA A 666 -27.10 38.04 -9.90
CA ALA A 666 -27.31 37.39 -8.62
C ALA A 666 -27.68 38.38 -7.49
N PRO A 667 -28.83 39.06 -7.56
CA PRO A 667 -29.23 39.99 -6.52
C PRO A 667 -29.47 39.28 -5.20
N GLY A 668 -28.95 39.87 -4.10
CA GLY A 668 -29.02 39.25 -2.77
C GLY A 668 -27.88 38.27 -2.48
N VAL A 669 -26.83 38.33 -3.28
CA VAL A 669 -25.54 37.68 -3.03
C VAL A 669 -24.50 38.74 -2.74
N GLU A 670 -23.72 38.60 -1.68
CA GLU A 670 -22.68 39.50 -1.23
C GLU A 670 -21.30 38.84 -1.32
N LEU A 671 -20.33 39.49 -1.98
CA LEU A 671 -18.93 39.08 -1.95
C LEU A 671 -18.34 39.44 -0.58
N VAL A 672 -17.88 38.44 0.16
CA VAL A 672 -17.33 38.60 1.52
C VAL A 672 -15.81 38.56 1.54
N ALA A 673 -15.20 37.65 0.77
CA ALA A 673 -13.76 37.53 0.67
C ALA A 673 -13.33 37.14 -0.75
N GLU A 674 -12.14 37.59 -1.15
CA GLU A 674 -11.55 37.33 -2.46
C GLU A 674 -10.03 37.17 -2.29
N GLU A 675 -9.47 36.13 -2.94
CA GLU A 675 -8.04 35.94 -3.10
C GLU A 675 -7.77 35.54 -4.59
N GLY A 676 -7.22 36.49 -5.34
CA GLY A 676 -7.11 36.36 -6.80
C GLY A 676 -8.47 36.16 -7.46
N ASP A 677 -8.64 35.02 -8.15
CA ASP A 677 -9.90 34.61 -8.77
C ASP A 677 -10.83 33.79 -7.85
N ALA A 678 -10.33 33.36 -6.68
CA ALA A 678 -11.13 32.60 -5.71
C ALA A 678 -12.01 33.54 -4.86
N ARG A 679 -13.30 33.22 -4.73
CA ARG A 679 -14.28 34.07 -4.09
C ARG A 679 -15.17 33.32 -3.12
N LEU A 680 -15.48 34.00 -1.98
CA LEU A 680 -16.44 33.52 -0.99
C LEU A 680 -17.63 34.48 -0.96
N PHE A 681 -18.80 33.94 -1.20
CA PHE A 681 -20.06 34.71 -1.21
C PHE A 681 -20.96 34.30 -0.05
N ARG A 682 -21.80 35.26 0.35
CA ARG A 682 -22.88 35.11 1.34
C ARG A 682 -24.24 35.40 0.73
N MET A 683 -25.21 34.51 1.00
CA MET A 683 -26.62 34.74 0.63
C MET A 683 -27.30 35.66 1.61
N THR A 684 -27.87 36.77 1.13
CA THR A 684 -28.63 37.75 1.91
C THR A 684 -30.11 37.78 1.49
N ALA A 685 -30.47 37.22 0.33
CA ALA A 685 -31.84 37.23 -0.18
C ALA A 685 -32.80 36.30 0.60
N CYS A 686 -32.29 35.29 1.31
CA CYS A 686 -33.10 34.29 2.01
C CYS A 686 -33.23 34.53 3.52
N SER A 687 -32.81 35.71 4.02
CA SER A 687 -32.86 36.10 5.44
C SER A 687 -34.21 36.63 5.88
#